data_467fe713b39aaa179e8689a7ce7b0b4e
#
_entry.id   467fe713b39aaa179e8689a7ce7b0b4e
#
_cell.length_a   1.000
_cell.length_b   1.000
_cell.length_c   1.000
_cell.angle_alpha   90.00
_cell.angle_beta   90.00
_cell.angle_gamma   90.00
#
_symmetry.space_group_name_H-M   'P 1'
#
loop_
_entity.id
_entity.type
_entity.pdbx_description
1 polymer ?
#
loop_
_entity_poly.entity_id
_entity_poly.type
_entity_poly.pdbx_seq_one_letter_code
_entity_poly.pdbx_strand_id
1 'polypeptide(L)'
;MKKIITFLLLTIVLVSCGNTEISNNIKVNSIEELQNAIKDSKAGDNIVLADGIYKDVEIEFYGKGTSNKPITLKAETPGKVSIEGISNLKIGGDYLVVEGLHFKNGHTPSENVIQFKINDTLIANHSTVTNCVIDAFTQPDRDVSDHWVEFWGRHNQLSNNYITGKSNFGPTVMVRLDGNQHVKNYHQIINNHFGPRPRKGGPHGETMQIGDSGTSMTPSHTNVENNLFERCNGEVEIISSKSNNNTFKNNVFFESEGSLVLRHGNYATIDGNIFIGNDNSQFIGGIRVINTGHWITNNYFYNLKGETFRAPLAIMNGIPKSPLNRYNQVTDVVIAHNSFIDTKTPFHFSVGSNVSQSDVLPKSEIRSARPTRTVIANNVLYNQTPFDFPIKNYDKVDGVLFKSNYTNSDNKSEVKPEGLITTNMDVTAVSPQLMVPKLANGNVYSGFDFETIDTDLFGNKRTADNTTVGAIINTGNHKVLYDKSNYGTDWYNTNRVKTEAKTIKVSTSVQLVEALAKANSGDTISLQPGAYLVNQELPISKLITLKSTDKNNKAEISFTSNITAFSMQPKGVLHIEDLILKGNQTQAAFKTLDKNMSNAYGLWLNNTEVSEFNSVLEVSKGSFADTVSVANSIIKNCKSGIQLNKETNDKGDYNSEFVYVTNNTFSNVDANVLNYYRGGYDESTIGGNLVFKDNTVTNCGQSETENILIKNRGIVNMEFANNTFKNNPVKIVAVLWGEKDQKPENNTITNSGEIKVVQNLKLKLMY
;
A
#
# COMPACT_ATOMS: atom_id res chain seq x y z
N MET A 1 -49.77 44.95 -65.34
CA MET A 1 -48.47 45.61 -65.22
C MET A 1 -47.72 44.98 -64.07
N LYS A 2 -46.83 44.08 -64.39
CA LYS A 2 -45.98 43.36 -63.40
C LYS A 2 -44.72 44.16 -63.19
N LYS A 3 -44.41 44.56 -61.95
CA LYS A 3 -43.12 45.14 -61.57
C LYS A 3 -42.20 43.97 -61.08
N ILE A 4 -41.14 43.79 -61.78
CA ILE A 4 -40.04 42.90 -61.44
C ILE A 4 -39.11 43.68 -60.50
N ILE A 5 -38.88 43.18 -59.24
CA ILE A 5 -37.93 43.72 -58.33
C ILE A 5 -36.71 42.76 -58.39
N THR A 6 -35.58 43.23 -58.91
CA THR A 6 -34.29 42.49 -58.96
C THR A 6 -33.63 42.65 -57.62
N PHE A 7 -33.43 41.55 -56.89
CA PHE A 7 -32.65 41.49 -55.63
C PHE A 7 -31.18 41.20 -55.96
N LEU A 8 -30.34 42.19 -55.72
CA LEU A 8 -28.85 42.04 -55.86
C LEU A 8 -28.32 41.38 -54.59
N LEU A 9 -27.91 40.12 -54.68
CA LEU A 9 -27.25 39.37 -53.60
C LEU A 9 -25.76 39.78 -53.55
N LEU A 10 -25.40 40.59 -52.57
CA LEU A 10 -24.01 40.92 -52.27
C LEU A 10 -23.42 39.80 -51.40
N THR A 11 -22.65 38.89 -52.02
CA THR A 11 -21.89 37.87 -51.31
C THR A 11 -20.64 38.49 -50.69
N ILE A 12 -20.69 38.74 -49.37
CA ILE A 12 -19.50 39.08 -48.59
C ILE A 12 -18.74 37.78 -48.33
N VAL A 13 -17.64 37.56 -49.03
CA VAL A 13 -16.68 36.52 -48.74
C VAL A 13 -15.88 37.00 -47.52
N LEU A 14 -16.26 36.50 -46.33
CA LEU A 14 -15.42 36.56 -45.13
C LEU A 14 -14.23 35.62 -45.35
N VAL A 15 -13.10 36.14 -45.79
CA VAL A 15 -11.82 35.42 -45.68
C VAL A 15 -11.46 35.39 -44.18
N SER A 16 -11.82 34.33 -43.51
CA SER A 16 -11.28 34.00 -42.22
C SER A 16 -9.80 33.64 -42.45
N CYS A 17 -8.90 34.59 -42.26
CA CYS A 17 -7.48 34.28 -42.01
C CYS A 17 -7.43 33.51 -40.69
N GLY A 18 -7.55 32.19 -40.74
CA GLY A 18 -7.09 31.34 -39.68
C GLY A 18 -5.55 31.50 -39.59
N ASN A 19 -5.09 32.34 -38.68
CA ASN A 19 -3.71 32.27 -38.22
C ASN A 19 -3.54 30.88 -37.62
N THR A 20 -3.05 29.91 -38.40
CA THR A 20 -2.35 28.76 -37.91
C THR A 20 -1.09 29.29 -37.24
N GLU A 21 -1.18 29.67 -35.98
CA GLU A 21 0.00 29.97 -35.17
C GLU A 21 0.83 28.69 -35.10
N ILE A 22 1.98 28.73 -35.79
CA ILE A 22 2.97 27.67 -35.79
C ILE A 22 3.52 27.63 -34.37
N SER A 23 3.19 26.57 -33.61
CA SER A 23 3.84 26.29 -32.32
C SER A 23 5.35 26.14 -32.61
N ASN A 24 6.17 26.93 -31.93
CA ASN A 24 7.61 26.90 -32.13
C ASN A 24 8.17 25.65 -31.39
N ASN A 25 8.64 24.67 -32.16
CA ASN A 25 9.28 23.47 -31.60
C ASN A 25 10.80 23.74 -31.50
N ILE A 26 11.27 23.84 -30.24
CA ILE A 26 12.69 24.07 -29.91
C ILE A 26 13.28 22.72 -29.52
N LYS A 27 14.00 22.07 -30.43
CA LYS A 27 14.67 20.79 -30.11
C LYS A 27 15.97 21.05 -29.37
N VAL A 28 16.19 20.33 -28.26
CA VAL A 28 17.38 20.42 -27.41
C VAL A 28 17.97 19.02 -27.17
N ASN A 29 19.31 18.92 -27.12
CA ASN A 29 20.00 17.63 -27.05
C ASN A 29 20.82 17.47 -25.75
N SER A 30 20.88 18.50 -24.92
CA SER A 30 21.58 18.50 -23.63
C SER A 30 20.78 19.26 -22.56
N ILE A 31 21.15 19.07 -21.31
CA ILE A 31 20.53 19.80 -20.20
C ILE A 31 20.89 21.29 -20.23
N GLU A 32 22.08 21.64 -20.69
CA GLU A 32 22.48 23.04 -20.85
C GLU A 32 21.62 23.73 -21.93
N GLU A 33 21.41 23.09 -23.09
CA GLU A 33 20.50 23.58 -24.13
C GLU A 33 19.07 23.68 -23.60
N LEU A 34 18.62 22.69 -22.81
CA LEU A 34 17.29 22.67 -22.18
C LEU A 34 17.12 23.91 -21.26
N GLN A 35 18.06 24.15 -20.34
CA GLN A 35 17.95 25.28 -19.40
C GLN A 35 17.97 26.63 -20.13
N ASN A 36 18.77 26.77 -21.20
CA ASN A 36 18.77 27.96 -22.04
C ASN A 36 17.43 28.15 -22.77
N ALA A 37 16.89 27.07 -23.36
CA ALA A 37 15.56 27.10 -24.00
C ALA A 37 14.43 27.45 -23.02
N ILE A 38 14.46 26.92 -21.78
CA ILE A 38 13.51 27.28 -20.73
C ILE A 38 13.57 28.77 -20.40
N LYS A 39 14.78 29.30 -20.20
CA LYS A 39 14.99 30.72 -19.87
C LYS A 39 14.43 31.67 -20.93
N ASP A 40 14.56 31.31 -22.21
CA ASP A 40 14.17 32.15 -23.36
C ASP A 40 12.72 31.85 -23.83
N SER A 41 12.04 30.88 -23.21
CA SER A 41 10.72 30.40 -23.64
C SER A 41 9.61 31.44 -23.50
N LYS A 42 8.66 31.37 -24.41
CA LYS A 42 7.45 32.20 -24.46
C LYS A 42 6.18 31.35 -24.51
N ALA A 43 5.06 31.95 -24.16
CA ALA A 43 3.78 31.29 -24.24
C ALA A 43 3.51 30.66 -25.61
N GLY A 44 3.29 29.35 -25.64
CA GLY A 44 3.05 28.53 -26.84
C GLY A 44 4.30 27.78 -27.35
N ASP A 45 5.46 27.96 -26.76
CA ASP A 45 6.66 27.22 -27.16
C ASP A 45 6.61 25.77 -26.69
N ASN A 46 7.08 24.86 -27.54
CA ASN A 46 7.31 23.45 -27.21
C ASN A 46 8.84 23.18 -27.18
N ILE A 47 9.39 22.92 -26.03
CA ILE A 47 10.77 22.51 -25.84
C ILE A 47 10.80 20.98 -25.94
N VAL A 48 11.44 20.45 -26.98
CA VAL A 48 11.48 19.03 -27.30
C VAL A 48 12.84 18.48 -26.90
N LEU A 49 12.91 17.71 -25.82
CA LEU A 49 14.11 17.04 -25.35
C LEU A 49 14.35 15.79 -26.20
N ALA A 50 15.52 15.70 -26.82
CA ALA A 50 15.90 14.61 -27.73
C ALA A 50 15.94 13.25 -27.03
N ASP A 51 15.65 12.17 -27.76
CA ASP A 51 15.76 10.80 -27.28
C ASP A 51 17.16 10.54 -26.68
N GLY A 52 17.23 10.00 -25.46
CA GLY A 52 18.51 9.75 -24.79
C GLY A 52 18.37 9.47 -23.30
N ILE A 53 19.52 9.27 -22.66
CA ILE A 53 19.64 9.09 -21.21
C ILE A 53 20.27 10.35 -20.63
N TYR A 54 19.55 10.99 -19.72
CA TYR A 54 19.98 12.19 -18.98
C TYR A 54 20.20 11.76 -17.52
N LYS A 55 21.45 11.74 -17.10
CA LYS A 55 21.85 11.18 -15.82
C LYS A 55 22.40 12.26 -14.89
N ASP A 56 22.05 12.16 -13.60
CA ASP A 56 22.51 13.06 -12.53
C ASP A 56 22.17 14.54 -12.86
N VAL A 57 20.89 14.80 -13.15
CA VAL A 57 20.39 16.11 -13.61
C VAL A 57 19.29 16.67 -12.70
N GLU A 58 19.40 17.96 -12.39
CA GLU A 58 18.34 18.73 -11.75
C GLU A 58 17.75 19.69 -12.78
N ILE A 59 16.46 19.49 -13.11
CA ILE A 59 15.77 20.29 -14.14
C ILE A 59 14.88 21.30 -13.43
N GLU A 60 15.07 22.58 -13.68
CA GLU A 60 14.15 23.65 -13.28
C GLU A 60 13.37 24.13 -14.49
N PHE A 61 12.09 23.76 -14.57
CA PHE A 61 11.18 24.16 -15.64
C PHE A 61 10.28 25.29 -15.17
N TYR A 62 10.49 26.49 -15.73
CA TYR A 62 9.73 27.66 -15.34
C TYR A 62 9.33 28.54 -16.52
N GLY A 63 8.28 29.34 -16.33
CA GLY A 63 7.80 30.26 -17.34
C GLY A 63 6.39 30.77 -17.08
N LYS A 64 5.88 31.58 -18.04
CA LYS A 64 4.52 32.10 -18.02
C LYS A 64 3.82 31.79 -19.33
N GLY A 65 3.18 30.62 -19.36
CA GLY A 65 2.23 30.27 -20.41
C GLY A 65 0.87 30.94 -20.19
N THR A 66 -0.09 30.56 -21.00
CA THR A 66 -1.52 30.90 -20.82
C THR A 66 -2.36 29.67 -21.08
N SER A 67 -3.65 29.71 -20.71
CA SER A 67 -4.55 28.57 -20.91
C SER A 67 -4.62 28.07 -22.36
N ASN A 68 -4.50 28.96 -23.33
CA ASN A 68 -4.54 28.66 -24.77
C ASN A 68 -3.14 28.45 -25.38
N LYS A 69 -2.08 28.87 -24.69
CA LYS A 69 -0.68 28.82 -25.12
C LYS A 69 0.22 28.41 -23.96
N PRO A 70 0.12 27.16 -23.47
CA PRO A 70 1.02 26.68 -22.43
C PRO A 70 2.46 26.62 -22.97
N ILE A 71 3.45 26.66 -22.09
CA ILE A 71 4.84 26.28 -22.43
C ILE A 71 4.98 24.80 -22.12
N THR A 72 5.45 24.02 -23.11
CA THR A 72 5.53 22.57 -22.98
C THR A 72 6.98 22.08 -23.00
N LEU A 73 7.39 21.32 -22.02
CA LEU A 73 8.58 20.48 -22.04
C LEU A 73 8.16 19.05 -22.34
N LYS A 74 8.58 18.50 -23.46
CA LYS A 74 8.21 17.14 -23.84
C LYS A 74 9.35 16.30 -24.35
N ALA A 75 9.25 15.01 -24.19
CA ALA A 75 10.13 14.04 -24.84
C ALA A 75 9.94 14.09 -26.36
N GLU A 76 11.03 13.94 -27.13
CA GLU A 76 10.95 13.75 -28.58
C GLU A 76 10.10 12.53 -28.92
N THR A 77 10.38 11.40 -28.27
CA THR A 77 9.54 10.19 -28.31
C THR A 77 9.16 9.82 -26.90
N PRO A 78 7.88 9.74 -26.54
CA PRO A 78 7.47 9.34 -25.20
C PRO A 78 8.15 8.05 -24.74
N GLY A 79 8.76 8.08 -23.56
CA GLY A 79 9.46 6.95 -22.96
C GLY A 79 10.89 6.71 -23.42
N LYS A 80 11.38 7.39 -24.46
CA LYS A 80 12.78 7.30 -24.89
C LYS A 80 13.70 8.39 -24.31
N VAL A 81 13.11 9.35 -23.62
CA VAL A 81 13.84 10.32 -22.79
C VAL A 81 13.88 9.76 -21.36
N SER A 82 15.01 9.18 -20.98
CA SER A 82 15.24 8.62 -19.65
C SER A 82 15.93 9.61 -18.74
N ILE A 83 15.35 9.86 -17.56
CA ILE A 83 15.98 10.61 -16.48
C ILE A 83 16.48 9.58 -15.46
N GLU A 84 17.79 9.51 -15.27
CA GLU A 84 18.45 8.46 -14.48
C GLU A 84 19.40 9.04 -13.41
N GLY A 85 19.92 8.18 -12.53
CA GLY A 85 20.88 8.59 -11.49
C GLY A 85 20.27 9.49 -10.43
N ILE A 86 21.02 10.48 -9.96
CA ILE A 86 20.59 11.40 -8.90
C ILE A 86 19.93 12.62 -9.55
N SER A 87 18.60 12.56 -9.76
CA SER A 87 17.90 13.52 -10.63
C SER A 87 16.54 13.94 -10.08
N ASN A 88 16.09 15.15 -10.45
CA ASN A 88 14.77 15.66 -10.13
C ASN A 88 14.25 16.66 -11.20
N LEU A 89 12.97 17.03 -11.07
CA LEU A 89 12.30 18.05 -11.86
C LEU A 89 11.51 18.98 -10.94
N LYS A 90 11.78 20.27 -11.00
CA LYS A 90 11.03 21.32 -10.30
C LYS A 90 10.29 22.20 -11.32
N ILE A 91 9.05 22.53 -11.04
CA ILE A 91 8.17 23.30 -11.94
C ILE A 91 7.73 24.58 -11.23
N GLY A 92 7.85 25.75 -11.88
CA GLY A 92 7.45 27.02 -11.29
C GLY A 92 6.93 28.03 -12.31
N GLY A 93 5.78 28.62 -12.06
CA GLY A 93 5.11 29.57 -12.94
C GLY A 93 3.70 29.14 -13.34
N ASP A 94 3.21 29.59 -14.48
CA ASP A 94 1.81 29.41 -14.85
C ASP A 94 1.68 28.70 -16.21
N TYR A 95 0.72 27.75 -16.30
CA TYR A 95 0.34 27.03 -17.52
C TYR A 95 1.55 26.35 -18.20
N LEU A 96 2.25 25.52 -17.43
CA LEU A 96 3.36 24.70 -17.88
C LEU A 96 2.91 23.25 -18.08
N VAL A 97 3.44 22.58 -19.09
CA VAL A 97 3.14 21.16 -19.37
C VAL A 97 4.44 20.38 -19.45
N VAL A 98 4.51 19.26 -18.74
CA VAL A 98 5.59 18.27 -18.84
C VAL A 98 5.02 16.97 -19.37
N GLU A 99 5.62 16.41 -20.41
CA GLU A 99 5.07 15.25 -21.11
C GLU A 99 6.12 14.22 -21.54
N GLY A 100 5.82 12.93 -21.32
CA GLY A 100 6.51 11.80 -21.97
C GLY A 100 7.84 11.40 -21.37
N LEU A 101 8.23 11.93 -20.19
CA LEU A 101 9.51 11.62 -19.52
C LEU A 101 9.45 10.30 -18.77
N HIS A 102 10.59 9.60 -18.69
CA HIS A 102 10.73 8.34 -17.97
C HIS A 102 11.82 8.42 -16.88
N PHE A 103 11.42 8.52 -15.62
CA PHE A 103 12.32 8.44 -14.46
C PHE A 103 12.55 6.99 -14.08
N LYS A 104 13.79 6.52 -14.13
CA LYS A 104 14.19 5.14 -13.77
C LYS A 104 15.65 5.06 -13.37
N ASN A 105 16.08 3.95 -12.82
CA ASN A 105 17.50 3.67 -12.49
C ASN A 105 18.15 4.77 -11.65
N GLY A 106 17.45 5.29 -10.63
CA GLY A 106 17.97 6.38 -9.83
C GLY A 106 17.08 6.74 -8.64
N HIS A 107 17.33 7.91 -8.09
CA HIS A 107 16.56 8.52 -7.01
C HIS A 107 16.74 10.05 -7.03
N THR A 108 15.92 10.77 -6.28
CA THR A 108 16.07 12.23 -6.16
C THR A 108 17.22 12.62 -5.24
N PRO A 109 17.97 13.73 -5.54
CA PRO A 109 18.93 14.33 -4.60
C PRO A 109 18.27 15.12 -3.48
N SER A 110 16.97 15.41 -3.60
CA SER A 110 16.19 16.24 -2.68
C SER A 110 15.02 15.43 -2.07
N GLU A 111 14.06 16.11 -1.50
CA GLU A 111 12.84 15.48 -0.96
C GLU A 111 11.80 15.12 -2.03
N ASN A 112 12.02 15.49 -3.32
CA ASN A 112 11.00 15.29 -4.35
C ASN A 112 11.60 14.89 -5.71
N VAL A 113 10.93 13.99 -6.43
CA VAL A 113 11.29 13.65 -7.81
C VAL A 113 10.71 14.68 -8.79
N ILE A 114 9.40 14.97 -8.66
CA ILE A 114 8.71 16.04 -9.40
C ILE A 114 8.03 16.95 -8.38
N GLN A 115 8.35 18.25 -8.42
CA GLN A 115 7.81 19.22 -7.47
C GLN A 115 7.18 20.40 -8.20
N PHE A 116 5.93 20.74 -7.87
CA PHE A 116 5.22 21.92 -8.41
C PHE A 116 5.62 23.23 -7.70
N LYS A 117 6.90 23.35 -7.41
CA LYS A 117 7.53 24.51 -6.81
C LYS A 117 9.04 24.46 -7.04
N ILE A 118 9.65 25.55 -7.42
CA ILE A 118 11.12 25.71 -7.46
C ILE A 118 11.60 26.28 -6.12
N ASN A 119 10.95 27.34 -5.66
CA ASN A 119 11.19 27.98 -4.37
C ASN A 119 9.91 28.67 -3.88
N ASP A 120 9.94 29.35 -2.73
CA ASP A 120 8.74 29.95 -2.11
C ASP A 120 8.12 31.09 -2.91
N THR A 121 8.82 31.66 -3.88
CA THR A 121 8.33 32.74 -4.77
C THR A 121 7.98 32.25 -6.16
N LEU A 122 8.49 31.09 -6.58
CA LEU A 122 8.27 30.52 -7.89
C LEU A 122 7.56 29.18 -7.77
N ILE A 123 6.24 29.26 -7.68
CA ILE A 123 5.31 28.16 -7.43
C ILE A 123 4.52 27.90 -8.72
N ALA A 124 4.29 26.63 -9.05
CA ALA A 124 3.50 26.27 -10.22
C ALA A 124 1.99 26.43 -9.97
N ASN A 125 1.30 27.03 -10.95
CA ASN A 125 -0.16 27.08 -11.01
C ASN A 125 -0.65 26.71 -12.41
N HIS A 126 -1.84 26.09 -12.51
CA HIS A 126 -2.42 25.66 -13.78
C HIS A 126 -1.47 24.82 -14.64
N SER A 127 -0.55 24.12 -14.01
CA SER A 127 0.49 23.34 -14.67
C SER A 127 0.21 21.85 -14.63
N THR A 128 0.68 21.12 -15.64
CA THR A 128 0.33 19.72 -15.86
C THR A 128 1.57 18.85 -16.02
N VAL A 129 1.59 17.69 -15.34
CA VAL A 129 2.49 16.59 -15.63
C VAL A 129 1.68 15.45 -16.20
N THR A 130 1.95 15.03 -17.41
CA THR A 130 1.15 14.05 -18.13
C THR A 130 2.00 13.06 -18.92
N ASN A 131 1.45 11.86 -19.13
CA ASN A 131 2.07 10.83 -19.97
C ASN A 131 3.53 10.50 -19.60
N CYS A 132 3.89 10.68 -18.32
CA CYS A 132 5.21 10.36 -17.75
C CYS A 132 5.20 9.05 -16.99
N VAL A 133 6.39 8.47 -16.79
CA VAL A 133 6.56 7.26 -15.97
C VAL A 133 7.61 7.51 -14.89
N ILE A 134 7.30 7.05 -13.66
CA ILE A 134 8.27 6.94 -12.58
C ILE A 134 8.32 5.45 -12.18
N ASP A 135 9.41 4.76 -12.54
CA ASP A 135 9.57 3.32 -12.31
C ASP A 135 10.74 3.05 -11.35
N ALA A 136 10.41 2.63 -10.13
CA ALA A 136 11.37 2.24 -9.10
C ALA A 136 12.49 3.28 -8.85
N PHE A 137 12.17 4.57 -9.01
CA PHE A 137 13.07 5.70 -8.79
C PHE A 137 13.14 6.04 -7.30
N THR A 138 13.56 5.06 -6.49
CA THR A 138 13.42 5.02 -5.04
C THR A 138 14.76 5.25 -4.34
N GLN A 139 14.73 5.90 -3.16
CA GLN A 139 15.92 6.05 -2.32
C GLN A 139 16.53 4.69 -1.98
N PRO A 140 17.86 4.58 -1.94
CA PRO A 140 18.52 3.32 -1.56
C PRO A 140 18.21 2.89 -0.12
N ASP A 141 18.17 3.83 0.82
CA ASP A 141 17.82 3.56 2.22
C ASP A 141 16.32 3.75 2.47
N ARG A 142 15.70 2.80 3.19
CA ARG A 142 14.28 2.79 3.52
C ARG A 142 13.84 4.03 4.31
N ASP A 143 14.68 4.48 5.23
CA ASP A 143 14.35 5.54 6.19
C ASP A 143 14.57 6.96 5.62
N VAL A 144 15.10 7.09 4.40
CA VAL A 144 15.19 8.37 3.71
C VAL A 144 13.83 8.71 3.12
N SER A 145 13.27 9.86 3.55
CA SER A 145 11.95 10.30 3.10
C SER A 145 12.04 11.09 1.79
N ASP A 146 11.17 10.75 0.85
CA ASP A 146 10.91 11.59 -0.32
C ASP A 146 9.45 11.45 -0.79
N HIS A 147 9.02 12.36 -1.67
CA HIS A 147 7.78 12.27 -2.41
C HIS A 147 8.08 12.21 -3.90
N TRP A 148 7.40 11.33 -4.63
CA TRP A 148 7.65 11.27 -6.08
C TRP A 148 6.96 12.38 -6.84
N VAL A 149 5.78 12.82 -6.37
CA VAL A 149 5.11 14.03 -6.87
C VAL A 149 4.64 14.87 -5.71
N GLU A 150 5.08 16.12 -5.62
CA GLU A 150 4.64 17.05 -4.58
C GLU A 150 3.95 18.27 -5.18
N PHE A 151 2.70 18.44 -4.79
CA PHE A 151 1.84 19.55 -5.22
C PHE A 151 1.97 20.75 -4.29
N TRP A 152 2.18 21.90 -4.91
CA TRP A 152 2.07 23.24 -4.32
C TRP A 152 1.20 24.11 -5.22
N GLY A 153 0.88 25.33 -4.84
CA GLY A 153 0.08 26.26 -5.66
C GLY A 153 -1.37 25.82 -5.82
N ARG A 154 -1.92 26.11 -7.01
CA ARG A 154 -3.33 25.83 -7.32
C ARG A 154 -3.52 25.34 -8.76
N HIS A 155 -4.63 24.60 -8.97
CA HIS A 155 -5.09 24.13 -10.28
C HIS A 155 -4.05 23.32 -11.06
N ASN A 156 -3.10 22.68 -10.40
CA ASN A 156 -2.15 21.80 -11.05
C ASN A 156 -2.75 20.42 -11.28
N GLN A 157 -2.24 19.72 -12.29
CA GLN A 157 -2.77 18.44 -12.74
C GLN A 157 -1.67 17.39 -12.86
N LEU A 158 -1.96 16.18 -12.39
CA LEU A 158 -1.22 14.95 -12.66
C LEU A 158 -2.14 14.00 -13.42
N SER A 159 -1.84 13.68 -14.69
CA SER A 159 -2.76 12.90 -15.51
C SER A 159 -2.07 11.92 -16.44
N ASN A 160 -2.70 10.75 -16.64
CA ASN A 160 -2.23 9.72 -17.57
C ASN A 160 -0.79 9.25 -17.31
N ASN A 161 -0.34 9.27 -16.05
CA ASN A 161 1.02 8.82 -15.69
C ASN A 161 0.98 7.39 -15.14
N TYR A 162 2.10 6.67 -15.29
CA TYR A 162 2.33 5.40 -14.61
C TYR A 162 3.42 5.56 -13.55
N ILE A 163 3.07 5.27 -12.29
CA ILE A 163 3.94 5.50 -11.13
C ILE A 163 4.00 4.23 -10.29
N THR A 164 5.19 3.60 -10.16
CA THR A 164 5.31 2.27 -9.54
C THR A 164 6.64 2.04 -8.83
N GLY A 165 6.63 1.20 -7.80
CA GLY A 165 7.84 0.63 -7.22
C GLY A 165 8.52 1.46 -6.12
N LYS A 166 7.84 2.47 -5.55
CA LYS A 166 8.38 3.22 -4.39
C LYS A 166 8.46 2.31 -3.16
N SER A 167 9.63 2.16 -2.57
CA SER A 167 9.87 1.27 -1.43
C SER A 167 10.35 2.00 -0.17
N ASN A 168 10.84 3.23 -0.29
CA ASN A 168 11.30 4.05 0.81
C ASN A 168 10.17 4.84 1.49
N PHE A 169 10.52 5.52 2.58
CA PHE A 169 9.66 6.35 3.41
C PHE A 169 9.06 7.54 2.65
N GLY A 170 7.85 7.94 3.04
CA GLY A 170 7.10 9.09 2.50
C GLY A 170 6.04 8.69 1.47
N PRO A 171 4.92 9.44 1.40
CA PRO A 171 3.90 9.27 0.37
C PRO A 171 4.45 9.34 -1.05
N THR A 172 3.86 8.58 -1.98
CA THR A 172 4.23 8.71 -3.40
C THR A 172 3.77 10.06 -3.95
N VAL A 173 2.53 10.46 -3.63
CA VAL A 173 1.99 11.78 -3.98
C VAL A 173 1.66 12.54 -2.70
N MET A 174 2.16 13.77 -2.59
CA MET A 174 1.89 14.68 -1.47
C MET A 174 1.24 15.96 -1.97
N VAL A 175 0.12 16.37 -1.37
CA VAL A 175 -0.53 17.66 -1.63
C VAL A 175 -0.31 18.56 -0.42
N ARG A 176 0.42 19.65 -0.59
CA ARG A 176 0.72 20.62 0.47
C ARG A 176 -0.36 21.69 0.59
N LEU A 177 -0.62 22.09 1.85
CA LEU A 177 -1.60 23.14 2.19
C LEU A 177 -1.00 24.22 3.10
N ASP A 178 0.32 24.28 3.19
CA ASP A 178 1.06 25.18 4.07
C ASP A 178 1.12 26.59 3.52
N GLY A 179 0.20 27.45 3.95
CA GLY A 179 0.10 28.82 3.50
C GLY A 179 -1.10 29.09 2.60
N ASN A 180 -1.61 30.34 2.63
CA ASN A 180 -2.85 30.73 1.97
C ASN A 180 -2.84 30.50 0.45
N GLN A 181 -1.69 30.57 -0.20
CA GLN A 181 -1.53 30.35 -1.64
C GLN A 181 -1.73 28.89 -2.06
N HIS A 182 -1.77 27.96 -1.11
CA HIS A 182 -1.92 26.52 -1.36
C HIS A 182 -3.27 25.98 -0.89
N VAL A 183 -4.09 26.81 -0.25
CA VAL A 183 -5.44 26.48 0.24
C VAL A 183 -6.45 26.64 -0.89
N LYS A 184 -7.54 25.82 -0.90
CA LYS A 184 -8.51 25.77 -2.00
C LYS A 184 -7.80 25.62 -3.33
N ASN A 185 -6.98 24.58 -3.39
CA ASN A 185 -6.00 24.39 -4.46
C ASN A 185 -6.59 23.77 -5.73
N TYR A 186 -7.72 23.05 -5.64
CA TYR A 186 -8.43 22.47 -6.79
C TYR A 186 -7.52 21.64 -7.70
N HIS A 187 -6.54 20.95 -7.16
CA HIS A 187 -5.68 20.07 -7.94
C HIS A 187 -6.47 18.92 -8.56
N GLN A 188 -6.00 18.44 -9.72
CA GLN A 188 -6.58 17.34 -10.46
C GLN A 188 -5.59 16.18 -10.55
N ILE A 189 -5.95 15.01 -10.01
CA ILE A 189 -5.17 13.79 -10.10
C ILE A 189 -6.04 12.77 -10.82
N ILE A 190 -5.85 12.63 -12.13
CA ILE A 190 -6.83 11.97 -13.00
C ILE A 190 -6.19 10.99 -14.00
N ASN A 191 -6.86 9.86 -14.23
CA ASN A 191 -6.47 8.83 -15.20
C ASN A 191 -5.05 8.25 -14.99
N ASN A 192 -4.49 8.36 -13.79
CA ASN A 192 -3.17 7.77 -13.53
C ASN A 192 -3.28 6.29 -13.18
N HIS A 193 -2.21 5.57 -13.43
CA HIS A 193 -2.01 4.23 -12.92
C HIS A 193 -0.92 4.26 -11.84
N PHE A 194 -1.35 4.20 -10.58
CA PHE A 194 -0.46 3.93 -9.46
C PHE A 194 -0.26 2.41 -9.39
N GLY A 195 0.89 1.95 -9.91
CA GLY A 195 1.26 0.54 -9.97
C GLY A 195 1.73 0.00 -8.62
N PRO A 196 2.22 -1.23 -8.55
CA PRO A 196 2.57 -1.86 -7.30
C PRO A 196 3.54 -1.03 -6.46
N ARG A 197 3.14 -0.79 -5.21
CA ARG A 197 3.98 -0.28 -4.15
C ARG A 197 4.16 -1.40 -3.11
N PRO A 198 5.39 -1.93 -2.88
CA PRO A 198 5.61 -2.99 -1.92
C PRO A 198 5.35 -2.52 -0.48
N ARG A 199 5.07 -3.47 0.43
CA ARG A 199 5.01 -3.20 1.87
C ARG A 199 6.32 -2.59 2.34
N LYS A 200 6.24 -1.60 3.22
CA LYS A 200 7.42 -0.88 3.74
C LYS A 200 7.83 -1.36 5.14
N GLY A 201 6.91 -1.89 5.89
CA GLY A 201 7.15 -2.31 7.28
C GLY A 201 7.15 -1.15 8.26
N GLY A 202 6.04 -0.43 8.35
CA GLY A 202 5.84 0.71 9.25
C GLY A 202 5.07 1.85 8.59
N PRO A 203 4.87 2.98 9.31
CA PRO A 203 4.11 4.14 8.82
C PRO A 203 4.80 4.89 7.67
N HIS A 204 4.08 5.84 7.08
CA HIS A 204 4.52 6.70 5.97
C HIS A 204 4.80 5.92 4.66
N GLY A 205 3.96 4.93 4.40
CA GLY A 205 3.93 4.16 3.17
C GLY A 205 2.73 4.46 2.27
N GLU A 206 2.00 5.54 2.50
CA GLU A 206 0.82 5.94 1.73
C GLU A 206 1.14 6.14 0.24
N THR A 207 0.24 5.70 -0.62
CA THR A 207 0.36 6.06 -2.05
C THR A 207 0.04 7.53 -2.25
N MET A 208 -0.93 8.08 -1.50
CA MET A 208 -1.28 9.49 -1.60
C MET A 208 -1.62 10.09 -0.24
N GLN A 209 -1.12 11.30 0.01
CA GLN A 209 -1.51 12.09 1.17
C GLN A 209 -1.95 13.50 0.73
N ILE A 210 -3.13 13.95 1.19
CA ILE A 210 -3.69 15.27 0.88
C ILE A 210 -3.79 16.09 2.15
N GLY A 211 -2.88 17.06 2.32
CA GLY A 211 -2.64 17.77 3.57
C GLY A 211 -1.86 16.93 4.58
N ASP A 212 -1.53 17.50 5.70
CA ASP A 212 -0.82 16.85 6.80
C ASP A 212 -1.48 17.15 8.17
N SER A 213 -0.87 16.71 9.25
CA SER A 213 -1.41 16.95 10.60
C SER A 213 -1.38 18.42 11.02
N GLY A 214 -0.48 19.22 10.45
CA GLY A 214 -0.39 20.67 10.70
C GLY A 214 -1.46 21.46 9.96
N THR A 215 -1.92 20.94 8.83
CA THR A 215 -2.95 21.56 7.96
C THR A 215 -4.28 20.83 8.01
N SER A 216 -4.54 20.05 9.05
CA SER A 216 -5.77 19.28 9.24
C SER A 216 -7.03 20.14 9.05
N MET A 217 -8.03 19.60 8.35
CA MET A 217 -9.30 20.26 8.05
C MET A 217 -9.20 21.60 7.28
N THR A 218 -8.05 21.87 6.64
CA THR A 218 -7.92 22.99 5.71
C THR A 218 -8.61 22.66 4.39
N PRO A 219 -9.38 23.57 3.78
CA PRO A 219 -10.04 23.30 2.49
C PRO A 219 -9.03 23.08 1.36
N SER A 220 -9.08 21.93 0.71
CA SER A 220 -8.24 21.58 -0.45
C SER A 220 -9.04 21.61 -1.76
N HIS A 221 -10.17 20.91 -1.83
CA HIS A 221 -10.95 20.67 -3.04
C HIS A 221 -10.14 19.90 -4.12
N THR A 222 -9.16 19.10 -3.69
CA THR A 222 -8.44 18.20 -4.61
C THR A 222 -9.40 17.14 -5.16
N ASN A 223 -9.38 16.96 -6.48
CA ASN A 223 -10.11 15.92 -7.18
C ASN A 223 -9.19 14.75 -7.54
N VAL A 224 -9.54 13.55 -7.09
CA VAL A 224 -8.86 12.29 -7.39
C VAL A 224 -9.85 11.43 -8.16
N GLU A 225 -9.71 11.33 -9.48
CA GLU A 225 -10.73 10.75 -10.33
C GLU A 225 -10.17 9.84 -11.42
N ASN A 226 -10.89 8.74 -11.68
CA ASN A 226 -10.54 7.78 -12.73
C ASN A 226 -9.09 7.25 -12.62
N ASN A 227 -8.55 7.03 -11.42
CA ASN A 227 -7.23 6.44 -11.25
C ASN A 227 -7.32 4.95 -10.93
N LEU A 228 -6.30 4.20 -11.34
CA LEU A 228 -6.08 2.82 -10.92
C LEU A 228 -5.00 2.77 -9.82
N PHE A 229 -5.37 2.27 -8.66
CA PHE A 229 -4.47 1.94 -7.55
C PHE A 229 -4.27 0.41 -7.52
N GLU A 230 -3.19 -0.08 -8.15
CA GLU A 230 -2.92 -1.52 -8.28
C GLU A 230 -1.88 -1.95 -7.25
N ARG A 231 -2.27 -2.83 -6.31
CA ARG A 231 -1.37 -3.39 -5.27
C ARG A 231 -0.54 -2.32 -4.55
N CYS A 232 -1.22 -1.25 -4.18
CA CYS A 232 -0.62 -0.16 -3.40
C CYS A 232 -0.54 -0.59 -1.92
N ASN A 233 0.48 -1.39 -1.58
CA ASN A 233 0.58 -2.12 -0.30
C ASN A 233 1.56 -1.47 0.68
N GLY A 234 1.99 -0.24 0.47
CA GLY A 234 3.02 0.41 1.28
C GLY A 234 2.69 0.45 2.78
N GLU A 235 1.44 0.74 3.12
CA GLU A 235 0.89 0.67 4.48
C GLU A 235 -0.64 0.51 4.47
N VAL A 236 -1.27 0.62 5.65
CA VAL A 236 -2.73 0.47 5.82
C VAL A 236 -3.54 1.63 5.23
N GLU A 237 -2.95 2.79 4.99
CA GLU A 237 -3.59 3.95 4.36
C GLU A 237 -3.10 4.07 2.90
N ILE A 238 -3.89 3.60 1.93
CA ILE A 238 -3.58 3.79 0.50
C ILE A 238 -3.63 5.28 0.17
N ILE A 239 -4.72 5.93 0.62
CA ILE A 239 -4.91 7.38 0.55
C ILE A 239 -5.22 7.89 1.94
N SER A 240 -4.42 8.85 2.42
CA SER A 240 -4.64 9.56 3.68
C SER A 240 -5.15 10.97 3.40
N SER A 241 -6.47 11.18 3.50
CA SER A 241 -7.10 12.49 3.31
C SER A 241 -7.14 13.26 4.62
N LYS A 242 -6.32 14.31 4.74
CA LYS A 242 -6.18 15.12 5.95
C LYS A 242 -6.75 16.55 5.80
N SER A 243 -7.49 16.80 4.73
CA SER A 243 -8.03 18.11 4.37
C SER A 243 -9.48 18.02 3.92
N ASN A 244 -10.18 19.17 3.89
CA ASN A 244 -11.60 19.23 3.60
C ASN A 244 -11.94 19.28 2.11
N ASN A 245 -13.18 18.86 1.77
CA ASN A 245 -13.82 19.02 0.48
C ASN A 245 -13.13 18.28 -0.67
N ASN A 246 -12.42 17.21 -0.39
CA ASN A 246 -11.80 16.39 -1.43
C ASN A 246 -12.84 15.48 -2.09
N THR A 247 -12.65 15.22 -3.38
CA THR A 247 -13.48 14.31 -4.17
C THR A 247 -12.66 13.10 -4.60
N PHE A 248 -13.20 11.91 -4.35
CA PHE A 248 -12.64 10.63 -4.80
C PHE A 248 -13.72 9.96 -5.66
N LYS A 249 -13.54 9.95 -6.97
CA LYS A 249 -14.58 9.50 -7.89
C LYS A 249 -14.07 8.54 -8.94
N ASN A 250 -14.83 7.47 -9.21
CA ASN A 250 -14.55 6.51 -10.27
C ASN A 250 -13.13 5.90 -10.23
N ASN A 251 -12.49 5.83 -9.05
CA ASN A 251 -11.18 5.19 -8.92
C ASN A 251 -11.34 3.68 -8.74
N VAL A 252 -10.36 2.93 -9.21
CA VAL A 252 -10.26 1.48 -9.01
C VAL A 252 -9.13 1.19 -8.04
N PHE A 253 -9.45 0.51 -6.93
CA PHE A 253 -8.49 -0.03 -5.98
C PHE A 253 -8.39 -1.54 -6.21
N PHE A 254 -7.37 -1.97 -6.93
CA PHE A 254 -7.19 -3.37 -7.33
C PHE A 254 -6.17 -4.07 -6.44
N GLU A 255 -6.62 -5.03 -5.66
CA GLU A 255 -5.79 -5.86 -4.76
C GLU A 255 -4.83 -5.02 -3.87
N SER A 256 -5.27 -3.83 -3.45
CA SER A 256 -4.47 -2.91 -2.64
C SER A 256 -4.75 -3.14 -1.15
N GLU A 257 -3.70 -3.47 -0.38
CA GLU A 257 -3.78 -3.75 1.05
C GLU A 257 -3.83 -2.46 1.86
N GLY A 258 -4.99 -2.13 2.35
CA GLY A 258 -5.23 -0.88 3.05
C GLY A 258 -6.58 -0.29 2.70
N SER A 259 -6.74 0.99 2.93
CA SER A 259 -8.02 1.69 2.75
C SER A 259 -7.83 3.10 2.21
N LEU A 260 -8.88 3.65 1.60
CA LEU A 260 -9.06 5.09 1.47
C LEU A 260 -9.50 5.62 2.84
N VAL A 261 -8.70 6.49 3.45
CA VAL A 261 -8.89 6.96 4.83
C VAL A 261 -9.20 8.45 4.89
N LEU A 262 -10.35 8.80 5.48
CA LEU A 262 -10.77 10.16 5.73
C LEU A 262 -10.17 10.64 7.06
N ARG A 263 -8.84 10.85 7.08
CA ARG A 263 -8.04 10.89 8.30
C ARG A 263 -8.28 12.14 9.17
N HIS A 264 -8.15 13.34 8.62
CA HIS A 264 -8.33 14.61 9.34
C HIS A 264 -9.08 15.65 8.48
N GLY A 265 -9.99 15.20 7.61
CA GLY A 265 -10.75 16.08 6.72
C GLY A 265 -12.24 15.83 6.82
N ASN A 266 -13.04 16.85 6.51
CA ASN A 266 -14.49 16.81 6.47
C ASN A 266 -15.01 16.97 5.04
N TYR A 267 -16.29 16.67 4.82
CA TYR A 267 -17.04 16.96 3.60
C TYR A 267 -16.42 16.35 2.33
N ALA A 268 -15.90 15.13 2.45
CA ALA A 268 -15.41 14.40 1.29
C ALA A 268 -16.57 13.74 0.54
N THR A 269 -16.47 13.73 -0.80
CA THR A 269 -17.34 12.96 -1.69
C THR A 269 -16.57 11.72 -2.19
N ILE A 270 -17.11 10.54 -1.92
CA ILE A 270 -16.56 9.25 -2.34
C ILE A 270 -17.61 8.55 -3.18
N ASP A 271 -17.56 8.73 -4.49
CA ASP A 271 -18.62 8.33 -5.40
C ASP A 271 -18.11 7.45 -6.54
N GLY A 272 -18.79 6.33 -6.79
CA GLY A 272 -18.50 5.46 -7.93
C GLY A 272 -17.13 4.78 -7.92
N ASN A 273 -16.50 4.60 -6.77
CA ASN A 273 -15.21 3.88 -6.71
C ASN A 273 -15.42 2.37 -6.66
N ILE A 274 -14.44 1.64 -7.17
CA ILE A 274 -14.43 0.18 -7.26
C ILE A 274 -13.28 -0.37 -6.41
N PHE A 275 -13.60 -1.25 -5.47
CA PHE A 275 -12.62 -1.92 -4.60
C PHE A 275 -12.66 -3.41 -4.90
N ILE A 276 -11.53 -3.98 -5.33
CA ILE A 276 -11.42 -5.39 -5.73
C ILE A 276 -10.38 -6.09 -4.86
N GLY A 277 -10.83 -7.11 -4.14
CA GLY A 277 -9.99 -8.01 -3.38
C GLY A 277 -9.65 -9.31 -4.13
N ASN A 278 -8.98 -10.21 -3.42
CA ASN A 278 -8.65 -11.55 -3.87
C ASN A 278 -8.80 -12.58 -2.75
N ASP A 279 -8.56 -13.87 -3.06
CA ASP A 279 -8.70 -14.94 -2.08
C ASP A 279 -7.47 -15.12 -1.18
N ASN A 280 -6.35 -14.46 -1.50
CA ASN A 280 -5.06 -14.69 -0.85
C ASN A 280 -4.77 -13.71 0.29
N SER A 281 -5.26 -12.46 0.21
CA SER A 281 -4.97 -11.43 1.20
C SER A 281 -6.17 -11.09 2.07
N GLN A 282 -5.96 -11.08 3.39
CA GLN A 282 -6.93 -10.60 4.39
C GLN A 282 -6.73 -9.11 4.73
N PHE A 283 -5.89 -8.40 4.00
CA PHE A 283 -5.52 -7.02 4.29
C PHE A 283 -6.07 -6.00 3.28
N ILE A 284 -6.78 -6.47 2.25
CA ILE A 284 -7.40 -5.61 1.25
C ILE A 284 -8.67 -5.02 1.84
N GLY A 285 -8.67 -3.69 1.98
CA GLY A 285 -9.73 -2.93 2.62
C GLY A 285 -10.52 -2.05 1.65
N GLY A 286 -11.42 -1.27 2.20
CA GLY A 286 -12.26 -0.34 1.46
C GLY A 286 -12.12 1.10 1.96
N ILE A 287 -13.11 1.60 2.72
CA ILE A 287 -13.15 2.99 3.16
C ILE A 287 -13.14 3.05 4.68
N ARG A 288 -12.22 3.86 5.25
CA ARG A 288 -12.21 4.18 6.69
C ARG A 288 -12.78 5.56 6.92
N VAL A 289 -13.90 5.62 7.65
CA VAL A 289 -14.67 6.84 7.89
C VAL A 289 -14.33 7.44 9.25
N ILE A 290 -13.82 8.66 9.25
CA ILE A 290 -13.54 9.49 10.40
C ILE A 290 -14.06 10.89 10.07
N ASN A 291 -14.45 11.70 11.07
CA ASN A 291 -14.92 13.08 10.91
C ASN A 291 -16.34 13.21 10.32
N THR A 292 -16.66 14.35 9.73
CA THR A 292 -18.06 14.75 9.47
C THR A 292 -18.37 15.06 8.00
N GLY A 293 -19.65 14.91 7.65
CA GLY A 293 -20.22 15.44 6.43
C GLY A 293 -19.86 14.70 5.14
N HIS A 294 -19.44 13.43 5.24
CA HIS A 294 -19.03 12.66 4.05
C HIS A 294 -20.22 12.06 3.32
N TRP A 295 -20.13 12.02 1.99
CA TRP A 295 -21.04 11.29 1.11
C TRP A 295 -20.28 10.11 0.46
N ILE A 296 -20.75 8.90 0.73
CA ILE A 296 -20.16 7.64 0.26
C ILE A 296 -21.22 6.92 -0.56
N THR A 297 -21.17 7.07 -1.88
CA THR A 297 -22.26 6.71 -2.77
C THR A 297 -21.79 5.90 -3.97
N ASN A 298 -22.64 5.01 -4.48
CA ASN A 298 -22.41 4.25 -5.72
C ASN A 298 -21.09 3.44 -5.76
N ASN A 299 -20.44 3.19 -4.62
CA ASN A 299 -19.20 2.41 -4.62
C ASN A 299 -19.50 0.90 -4.71
N TYR A 300 -18.59 0.19 -5.36
CA TYR A 300 -18.70 -1.25 -5.56
C TYR A 300 -17.52 -1.96 -4.89
N PHE A 301 -17.82 -2.84 -3.95
CA PHE A 301 -16.85 -3.62 -3.18
C PHE A 301 -16.97 -5.09 -3.57
N TYR A 302 -15.88 -5.68 -4.06
CA TYR A 302 -15.87 -7.07 -4.50
C TYR A 302 -14.76 -7.86 -3.79
N ASN A 303 -15.13 -8.99 -3.16
CA ASN A 303 -14.22 -9.97 -2.54
C ASN A 303 -13.22 -9.37 -1.53
N LEU A 304 -13.67 -8.39 -0.73
CA LEU A 304 -12.84 -7.82 0.33
C LEU A 304 -12.93 -8.69 1.59
N LYS A 305 -11.76 -8.99 2.17
CA LYS A 305 -11.63 -9.81 3.38
C LYS A 305 -11.01 -9.07 4.57
N GLY A 306 -10.70 -7.79 4.41
CA GLY A 306 -10.15 -6.95 5.46
C GLY A 306 -11.09 -6.81 6.65
N GLU A 307 -10.52 -6.69 7.84
CA GLU A 307 -11.24 -6.50 9.09
C GLU A 307 -10.73 -5.26 9.83
N THR A 308 -11.45 -4.82 10.84
CA THR A 308 -11.12 -3.66 11.68
C THR A 308 -10.85 -2.39 10.84
N PHE A 309 -9.66 -1.85 10.89
CA PHE A 309 -9.26 -0.66 10.12
C PHE A 309 -9.22 -0.87 8.60
N ARG A 310 -9.14 -2.12 8.16
CA ARG A 310 -9.17 -2.53 6.74
C ARG A 310 -10.50 -3.14 6.32
N ALA A 311 -11.57 -3.00 7.12
CA ALA A 311 -12.88 -3.50 6.72
C ALA A 311 -13.37 -2.84 5.41
N PRO A 312 -14.26 -3.50 4.65
CA PRO A 312 -14.86 -2.90 3.46
C PRO A 312 -15.44 -1.50 3.73
N LEU A 313 -16.11 -1.34 4.87
CA LEU A 313 -16.50 -0.04 5.41
C LEU A 313 -16.23 -0.02 6.93
N ALA A 314 -15.20 0.72 7.34
CA ALA A 314 -14.82 0.90 8.73
C ALA A 314 -15.28 2.27 9.25
N ILE A 315 -16.29 2.33 10.10
CA ILE A 315 -16.80 3.57 10.72
C ILE A 315 -16.20 3.67 12.13
N MET A 316 -15.40 4.72 12.35
CA MET A 316 -14.58 4.85 13.56
C MET A 316 -15.35 5.46 14.74
N ASN A 317 -14.94 5.09 15.98
CA ASN A 317 -15.19 5.94 17.14
C ASN A 317 -14.21 7.11 17.17
N GLY A 318 -14.71 8.26 17.58
CA GLY A 318 -13.90 9.46 17.80
C GLY A 318 -13.52 9.67 19.27
N ILE A 319 -12.61 10.61 19.49
CA ILE A 319 -12.25 11.13 20.81
C ILE A 319 -13.21 12.29 21.14
N PRO A 320 -13.89 12.32 22.28
CA PRO A 320 -14.71 13.47 22.70
C PRO A 320 -13.86 14.74 22.78
N LYS A 321 -14.31 15.83 22.11
CA LYS A 321 -13.57 17.10 22.00
C LYS A 321 -12.15 16.93 21.44
N SER A 322 -12.04 16.12 20.39
CA SER A 322 -10.78 15.85 19.73
C SER A 322 -10.12 17.13 19.19
N PRO A 323 -8.77 17.28 19.29
CA PRO A 323 -8.05 18.20 18.42
C PRO A 323 -8.26 17.89 16.94
N LEU A 324 -8.08 18.87 16.06
CA LEU A 324 -8.35 18.72 14.61
C LEU A 324 -7.55 17.58 13.96
N ASN A 325 -6.31 17.37 14.43
CA ASN A 325 -5.39 16.36 13.91
C ASN A 325 -5.47 15.00 14.65
N ARG A 326 -6.61 14.71 15.27
CA ARG A 326 -6.88 13.42 15.94
C ARG A 326 -8.16 12.79 15.38
N TYR A 327 -8.75 11.87 16.09
CA TYR A 327 -9.96 11.15 15.70
C TYR A 327 -11.20 11.94 16.11
N ASN A 328 -11.71 12.79 15.23
CA ASN A 328 -12.97 13.47 15.46
C ASN A 328 -14.15 12.51 15.28
N GLN A 329 -15.25 12.80 15.96
CA GLN A 329 -16.46 11.98 15.90
C GLN A 329 -17.03 11.93 14.48
N VAL A 330 -17.47 10.75 14.07
CA VAL A 330 -18.22 10.57 12.82
C VAL A 330 -19.63 11.12 13.01
N THR A 331 -19.97 12.14 12.24
CA THR A 331 -21.31 12.76 12.26
C THR A 331 -21.76 13.18 10.86
N ASP A 332 -23.07 13.23 10.64
CA ASP A 332 -23.65 13.77 9.39
C ASP A 332 -23.11 13.08 8.13
N VAL A 333 -22.95 11.77 8.17
CA VAL A 333 -22.42 10.97 7.05
C VAL A 333 -23.53 10.24 6.33
N VAL A 334 -23.51 10.26 5.01
CA VAL A 334 -24.43 9.52 4.15
C VAL A 334 -23.68 8.39 3.44
N ILE A 335 -24.17 7.16 3.60
CA ILE A 335 -23.62 5.95 2.97
C ILE A 335 -24.76 5.31 2.20
N ALA A 336 -24.81 5.55 0.88
CA ALA A 336 -25.99 5.17 0.10
C ALA A 336 -25.68 4.59 -1.27
N HIS A 337 -26.54 3.67 -1.72
CA HIS A 337 -26.45 3.03 -3.03
C HIS A 337 -25.09 2.34 -3.29
N ASN A 338 -24.43 1.79 -2.27
CA ASN A 338 -23.22 0.99 -2.46
C ASN A 338 -23.58 -0.51 -2.62
N SER A 339 -22.74 -1.24 -3.35
CA SER A 339 -22.86 -2.70 -3.50
C SER A 339 -21.66 -3.40 -2.86
N PHE A 340 -21.93 -4.32 -1.94
CA PHE A 340 -20.93 -5.17 -1.28
C PHE A 340 -21.15 -6.60 -1.76
N ILE A 341 -20.23 -7.11 -2.57
CA ILE A 341 -20.34 -8.41 -3.23
C ILE A 341 -19.20 -9.33 -2.73
N ASP A 342 -19.55 -10.47 -2.20
CA ASP A 342 -18.61 -11.47 -1.67
C ASP A 342 -17.62 -10.91 -0.64
N THR A 343 -18.04 -9.89 0.12
CA THR A 343 -17.23 -9.31 1.19
C THR A 343 -17.40 -10.10 2.50
N LYS A 344 -16.33 -10.20 3.31
CA LYS A 344 -16.36 -10.99 4.54
C LYS A 344 -17.36 -10.44 5.58
N THR A 345 -17.25 -9.19 5.94
CA THR A 345 -18.17 -8.45 6.82
C THR A 345 -18.22 -7.01 6.31
N PRO A 346 -19.29 -6.63 5.61
CA PRO A 346 -19.37 -5.31 4.95
C PRO A 346 -19.23 -4.12 5.90
N PHE A 347 -19.91 -4.15 7.05
CA PHE A 347 -20.00 -3.01 7.95
C PHE A 347 -19.30 -3.27 9.29
N HIS A 348 -18.28 -2.47 9.59
CA HIS A 348 -17.66 -2.42 10.90
C HIS A 348 -17.94 -1.09 11.57
N PHE A 349 -18.59 -1.09 12.73
CA PHE A 349 -18.93 0.12 13.49
C PHE A 349 -18.08 0.28 14.72
N SER A 350 -17.81 1.55 15.06
CA SER A 350 -17.04 1.92 16.25
C SER A 350 -15.64 1.31 16.27
N VAL A 351 -15.06 1.13 15.07
CA VAL A 351 -13.70 0.66 14.93
C VAL A 351 -12.74 1.55 15.70
N GLY A 352 -11.75 0.95 16.34
CA GLY A 352 -10.78 1.66 17.17
C GLY A 352 -11.31 2.09 18.54
N SER A 353 -12.52 1.70 18.94
CA SER A 353 -12.99 1.89 20.32
C SER A 353 -12.01 1.27 21.30
N ASN A 354 -11.56 2.05 22.27
CA ASN A 354 -10.64 1.63 23.34
C ASN A 354 -11.17 1.98 24.74
N VAL A 355 -12.47 2.06 24.88
CA VAL A 355 -13.16 2.38 26.14
C VAL A 355 -12.76 1.44 27.27
N SER A 356 -12.50 0.18 26.95
CA SER A 356 -12.01 -0.81 27.93
C SER A 356 -10.61 -0.51 28.48
N GLN A 357 -9.91 0.46 27.93
CA GLN A 357 -8.57 0.89 28.33
C GLN A 357 -8.58 2.21 29.13
N SER A 358 -9.77 2.69 29.50
CA SER A 358 -9.95 3.99 30.20
C SER A 358 -9.20 4.11 31.52
N ASP A 359 -8.85 2.99 32.17
CA ASP A 359 -8.09 2.97 33.42
C ASP A 359 -6.56 3.13 33.19
N VAL A 360 -6.10 2.98 31.95
CA VAL A 360 -4.67 2.96 31.59
C VAL A 360 -4.29 4.13 30.71
N LEU A 361 -5.16 4.50 29.77
CA LEU A 361 -4.91 5.58 28.81
C LEU A 361 -5.49 6.92 29.33
N PRO A 362 -4.86 8.04 29.00
CA PRO A 362 -5.42 9.35 29.29
C PRO A 362 -6.73 9.58 28.54
N LYS A 363 -7.63 10.37 29.13
CA LYS A 363 -8.94 10.68 28.50
C LYS A 363 -8.83 11.27 27.10
N SER A 364 -7.74 11.96 26.79
CA SER A 364 -7.43 12.51 25.47
C SER A 364 -7.15 11.46 24.40
N GLU A 365 -6.99 10.20 24.77
CA GLU A 365 -6.73 9.09 23.84
C GLU A 365 -7.90 8.08 23.79
N ILE A 366 -8.95 8.31 24.59
CA ILE A 366 -10.10 7.39 24.65
C ILE A 366 -11.08 7.73 23.53
N ARG A 367 -11.21 6.82 22.60
CA ARG A 367 -12.17 6.85 21.47
C ARG A 367 -13.52 6.30 21.92
N SER A 368 -14.31 7.16 22.56
CA SER A 368 -15.64 6.83 23.10
C SER A 368 -16.79 7.59 22.41
N ALA A 369 -16.48 8.53 21.50
CA ALA A 369 -17.50 9.25 20.76
C ALA A 369 -17.97 8.41 19.57
N ARG A 370 -19.15 7.78 19.75
CA ARG A 370 -19.78 6.90 18.75
C ARG A 370 -20.30 7.69 17.54
N PRO A 371 -20.40 7.07 16.36
CA PRO A 371 -21.03 7.68 15.19
C PRO A 371 -22.45 8.17 15.49
N THR A 372 -22.79 9.37 15.04
CA THR A 372 -24.15 9.94 15.19
C THR A 372 -24.63 10.61 13.92
N ARG A 373 -25.96 10.80 13.78
CA ARG A 373 -26.57 11.43 12.60
C ARG A 373 -26.01 10.87 11.27
N THR A 374 -25.78 9.56 11.25
CA THR A 374 -25.25 8.83 10.10
C THR A 374 -26.39 8.06 9.45
N VAL A 375 -26.55 8.19 8.14
CA VAL A 375 -27.59 7.51 7.36
C VAL A 375 -26.95 6.46 6.46
N ILE A 376 -27.42 5.21 6.61
CA ILE A 376 -27.02 4.09 5.76
C ILE A 376 -28.24 3.62 5.01
N ALA A 377 -28.29 3.85 3.70
CA ALA A 377 -29.52 3.63 2.93
C ALA A 377 -29.28 3.06 1.53
N ASN A 378 -30.22 2.27 1.05
CA ASN A 378 -30.23 1.73 -0.31
C ASN A 378 -29.00 0.93 -0.70
N ASN A 379 -28.27 0.35 0.26
CA ASN A 379 -27.12 -0.49 -0.03
C ASN A 379 -27.54 -1.95 -0.25
N VAL A 380 -26.76 -2.67 -1.07
CA VAL A 380 -26.93 -4.11 -1.31
C VAL A 380 -25.71 -4.87 -0.80
N LEU A 381 -25.99 -5.91 0.00
CA LEU A 381 -25.00 -6.84 0.52
C LEU A 381 -25.34 -8.23 -0.01
N TYR A 382 -24.51 -8.74 -0.93
CA TYR A 382 -24.73 -10.03 -1.55
C TYR A 382 -23.47 -10.87 -1.49
N ASN A 383 -23.60 -12.10 -0.99
CA ASN A 383 -22.53 -13.09 -1.04
C ASN A 383 -23.05 -14.36 -1.73
N GLN A 384 -22.28 -14.91 -2.66
CA GLN A 384 -22.61 -16.17 -3.35
C GLN A 384 -22.78 -17.31 -2.34
N THR A 385 -21.96 -17.34 -1.29
CA THR A 385 -22.17 -18.15 -0.10
C THR A 385 -22.63 -17.23 1.02
N PRO A 386 -23.90 -17.29 1.43
CA PRO A 386 -24.43 -16.45 2.49
C PRO A 386 -23.57 -16.48 3.76
N PHE A 387 -23.41 -15.35 4.39
CA PHE A 387 -22.60 -15.18 5.61
C PHE A 387 -23.48 -14.72 6.78
N ASP A 388 -23.04 -15.04 8.01
CA ASP A 388 -23.87 -14.84 9.18
C ASP A 388 -23.79 -13.44 9.79
N PHE A 389 -22.72 -12.68 9.51
CA PHE A 389 -22.39 -11.46 10.23
C PHE A 389 -22.15 -10.27 9.29
N PRO A 390 -23.20 -9.66 8.72
CA PRO A 390 -23.07 -8.48 7.86
C PRO A 390 -22.57 -7.24 8.62
N ILE A 391 -22.72 -7.23 9.95
CA ILE A 391 -22.31 -6.13 10.83
C ILE A 391 -21.40 -6.67 11.94
N LYS A 392 -20.27 -6.01 12.16
CA LYS A 392 -19.42 -6.17 13.35
C LYS A 392 -19.34 -4.84 14.10
N ASN A 393 -19.61 -4.85 15.39
CA ASN A 393 -19.58 -3.65 16.22
C ASN A 393 -18.57 -3.80 17.36
N TYR A 394 -17.89 -2.71 17.68
CA TYR A 394 -16.92 -2.62 18.77
C TYR A 394 -17.42 -1.75 19.93
N ASP A 395 -18.58 -1.12 19.75
CA ASP A 395 -19.34 -0.35 20.74
C ASP A 395 -20.80 -0.33 20.30
N LYS A 396 -21.69 0.35 21.02
CA LYS A 396 -23.10 0.49 20.66
C LYS A 396 -23.27 1.25 19.35
N VAL A 397 -24.27 0.84 18.56
CA VAL A 397 -24.63 1.46 17.27
C VAL A 397 -26.03 2.10 17.41
N ASP A 398 -26.11 3.19 18.18
CA ASP A 398 -27.36 3.88 18.52
C ASP A 398 -27.55 5.24 17.83
N GLY A 399 -26.53 5.74 17.12
CA GLY A 399 -26.55 7.01 16.37
C GLY A 399 -26.63 6.86 14.85
N VAL A 400 -26.90 5.66 14.33
CA VAL A 400 -26.89 5.33 12.91
C VAL A 400 -28.31 4.92 12.46
N LEU A 401 -28.83 5.58 11.43
CA LEU A 401 -30.13 5.30 10.83
C LEU A 401 -29.97 4.39 9.61
N PHE A 402 -30.59 3.22 9.65
CA PHE A 402 -30.62 2.30 8.52
C PHE A 402 -31.96 2.42 7.78
N LYS A 403 -31.94 2.50 6.44
CA LYS A 403 -33.14 2.56 5.59
C LYS A 403 -32.94 1.80 4.30
N SER A 404 -33.83 0.85 4.00
CA SER A 404 -33.86 0.15 2.71
C SER A 404 -32.49 -0.45 2.28
N ASN A 405 -31.74 -1.02 3.23
CA ASN A 405 -30.56 -1.83 2.90
C ASN A 405 -30.99 -3.31 2.83
N TYR A 406 -30.42 -4.05 1.90
CA TYR A 406 -30.82 -5.42 1.65
C TYR A 406 -29.63 -6.38 1.66
N THR A 407 -29.86 -7.56 2.22
CA THR A 407 -28.87 -8.65 2.26
C THR A 407 -29.52 -9.99 1.90
N ASN A 408 -28.76 -10.89 1.23
CA ASN A 408 -29.18 -12.27 1.01
C ASN A 408 -28.78 -13.21 2.16
N SER A 409 -28.18 -12.68 3.22
CA SER A 409 -27.67 -13.46 4.36
C SER A 409 -28.50 -13.21 5.61
N ASP A 410 -28.68 -14.24 6.42
CA ASP A 410 -29.26 -14.08 7.77
C ASP A 410 -28.35 -13.21 8.64
N ASN A 411 -28.95 -12.21 9.29
CA ASN A 411 -28.17 -11.37 10.19
C ASN A 411 -28.13 -11.97 11.60
N LYS A 412 -27.07 -12.71 11.91
CA LYS A 412 -26.75 -13.20 13.26
C LYS A 412 -25.88 -12.22 14.06
N SER A 413 -25.59 -11.03 13.52
CA SER A 413 -24.87 -9.97 14.24
C SER A 413 -25.61 -9.55 15.50
N GLU A 414 -24.89 -9.00 16.46
CA GLU A 414 -25.46 -8.40 17.67
C GLU A 414 -26.40 -7.23 17.33
N VAL A 415 -26.01 -6.43 16.34
CA VAL A 415 -26.79 -5.29 15.83
C VAL A 415 -27.73 -5.75 14.71
N LYS A 416 -29.05 -5.56 14.93
CA LYS A 416 -30.11 -5.97 14.00
C LYS A 416 -31.03 -4.79 13.66
N PRO A 417 -30.62 -3.85 12.81
CA PRO A 417 -31.45 -2.68 12.48
C PRO A 417 -32.61 -3.08 11.54
N GLU A 418 -33.79 -2.55 11.77
CA GLU A 418 -34.96 -2.79 10.92
C GLU A 418 -34.74 -2.44 9.44
N GLY A 419 -33.88 -1.45 9.15
CA GLY A 419 -33.54 -1.02 7.81
C GLY A 419 -32.46 -1.85 7.11
N LEU A 420 -32.04 -3.00 7.66
CA LEU A 420 -31.26 -4.05 6.97
C LEU A 420 -32.15 -5.29 6.84
N ILE A 421 -32.64 -5.54 5.63
CA ILE A 421 -33.69 -6.51 5.33
C ILE A 421 -33.07 -7.72 4.63
N THR A 422 -33.26 -8.90 5.23
CA THR A 422 -32.91 -10.17 4.57
C THR A 422 -33.94 -10.52 3.50
N THR A 423 -33.48 -10.79 2.29
CA THR A 423 -34.34 -11.17 1.17
C THR A 423 -33.59 -11.97 0.12
N ASN A 424 -34.32 -12.77 -0.65
CA ASN A 424 -33.75 -13.42 -1.82
C ASN A 424 -33.46 -12.40 -2.92
N MET A 425 -32.38 -12.58 -3.63
CA MET A 425 -31.94 -11.71 -4.72
C MET A 425 -31.64 -12.55 -5.97
N ASP A 426 -32.18 -12.12 -7.09
CA ASP A 426 -31.72 -12.59 -8.39
C ASP A 426 -30.43 -11.85 -8.76
N VAL A 427 -29.48 -12.53 -9.38
CA VAL A 427 -28.19 -11.91 -9.72
C VAL A 427 -27.95 -11.98 -11.22
N THR A 428 -27.69 -10.83 -11.82
CA THR A 428 -27.14 -10.75 -13.17
C THR A 428 -25.61 -10.76 -13.06
N ALA A 429 -24.97 -11.89 -13.35
CA ALA A 429 -23.53 -12.01 -13.45
C ALA A 429 -23.08 -11.76 -14.89
N VAL A 430 -22.43 -10.63 -15.13
CA VAL A 430 -21.86 -10.27 -16.46
C VAL A 430 -20.46 -10.81 -16.62
N SER A 431 -19.69 -10.78 -15.54
CA SER A 431 -18.37 -11.39 -15.39
C SER A 431 -18.18 -11.84 -13.94
N PRO A 432 -17.13 -12.59 -13.58
CA PRO A 432 -16.89 -13.01 -12.21
C PRO A 432 -16.85 -11.86 -11.21
N GLN A 433 -16.39 -10.68 -11.61
CA GLN A 433 -16.28 -9.50 -10.75
C GLN A 433 -17.47 -8.55 -10.90
N LEU A 434 -18.27 -8.64 -11.93
CA LEU A 434 -19.41 -7.77 -12.20
C LEU A 434 -20.73 -8.52 -12.00
N MET A 435 -21.21 -8.46 -10.77
CA MET A 435 -22.49 -9.05 -10.34
C MET A 435 -23.45 -7.95 -9.89
N VAL A 436 -24.66 -8.00 -10.40
CA VAL A 436 -25.72 -7.03 -10.06
C VAL A 436 -26.89 -7.77 -9.41
N PRO A 437 -26.98 -7.74 -8.07
CA PRO A 437 -28.13 -8.26 -7.37
C PRO A 437 -29.39 -7.44 -7.65
N LYS A 438 -30.50 -8.11 -7.89
CA LYS A 438 -31.81 -7.50 -8.15
C LYS A 438 -32.82 -7.98 -7.11
N LEU A 439 -33.64 -7.05 -6.67
CA LEU A 439 -34.75 -7.31 -5.75
C LEU A 439 -36.05 -7.44 -6.54
N ALA A 440 -36.83 -8.48 -6.27
CA ALA A 440 -38.16 -8.62 -6.85
C ALA A 440 -39.12 -7.51 -6.37
N ASN A 441 -39.00 -7.12 -5.08
CA ASN A 441 -39.79 -6.07 -4.43
C ASN A 441 -38.87 -5.30 -3.47
N GLY A 442 -38.25 -4.22 -3.91
CA GLY A 442 -37.39 -3.38 -3.08
C GLY A 442 -37.93 -1.96 -2.97
N ASN A 443 -38.10 -1.45 -1.76
CA ASN A 443 -38.38 -0.04 -1.55
C ASN A 443 -37.07 0.76 -1.51
N VAL A 444 -37.00 1.84 -2.25
CA VAL A 444 -35.86 2.76 -2.23
C VAL A 444 -36.22 3.93 -1.31
N TYR A 445 -35.33 4.21 -0.37
CA TYR A 445 -35.45 5.38 0.49
C TYR A 445 -35.10 6.65 -0.27
N SER A 446 -35.97 7.65 -0.21
CA SER A 446 -35.86 8.96 -0.87
C SER A 446 -35.96 10.06 0.18
N GLY A 447 -34.92 10.26 1.00
CA GLY A 447 -34.91 11.33 2.00
C GLY A 447 -33.63 12.13 1.93
N PHE A 448 -33.61 13.30 2.52
CA PHE A 448 -32.44 14.13 2.74
C PHE A 448 -31.51 14.27 1.51
N ASP A 449 -31.87 15.12 0.57
CA ASP A 449 -31.06 15.45 -0.63
C ASP A 449 -30.60 14.23 -1.48
N PHE A 450 -31.27 13.07 -1.34
CA PHE A 450 -30.93 11.86 -2.11
C PHE A 450 -31.16 12.02 -3.61
N GLU A 451 -31.93 13.02 -4.05
CA GLU A 451 -32.04 13.42 -5.45
C GLU A 451 -30.71 13.89 -6.05
N THR A 452 -29.72 14.27 -5.24
CA THR A 452 -28.38 14.61 -5.71
C THR A 452 -27.56 13.36 -6.11
N ILE A 453 -27.99 12.13 -5.71
CA ILE A 453 -27.43 10.86 -6.19
C ILE A 453 -28.18 10.48 -7.48
N ASP A 454 -28.00 11.25 -8.53
CA ASP A 454 -28.81 11.18 -9.74
C ASP A 454 -28.32 10.16 -10.79
N THR A 455 -27.15 9.59 -10.59
CA THR A 455 -26.56 8.58 -11.47
C THR A 455 -26.07 7.36 -10.68
N ASP A 456 -25.91 6.23 -11.36
CA ASP A 456 -25.28 5.02 -10.84
C ASP A 456 -23.76 4.95 -11.16
N LEU A 457 -23.09 3.86 -10.79
CA LEU A 457 -21.67 3.62 -11.04
C LEU A 457 -21.28 3.75 -12.53
N PHE A 458 -22.17 3.40 -13.44
CA PHE A 458 -21.94 3.45 -14.90
C PHE A 458 -22.53 4.69 -15.56
N GLY A 459 -22.98 5.67 -14.78
CA GLY A 459 -23.54 6.91 -15.28
C GLY A 459 -25.00 6.82 -15.75
N ASN A 460 -25.69 5.70 -15.50
CA ASN A 460 -27.12 5.60 -15.78
C ASN A 460 -27.90 6.49 -14.83
N LYS A 461 -28.84 7.28 -15.35
CA LYS A 461 -29.64 8.18 -14.51
C LYS A 461 -30.61 7.41 -13.61
N ARG A 462 -30.69 7.80 -12.35
CA ARG A 462 -31.69 7.35 -11.39
C ARG A 462 -32.96 8.19 -11.57
N THR A 463 -34.04 7.54 -12.01
CA THR A 463 -35.36 8.16 -12.16
C THR A 463 -36.36 7.43 -11.27
N ALA A 464 -37.54 8.02 -11.04
CA ALA A 464 -38.56 7.37 -10.23
C ALA A 464 -38.94 5.97 -10.75
N ASP A 465 -38.87 5.75 -12.06
CA ASP A 465 -39.27 4.49 -12.69
C ASP A 465 -38.14 3.45 -12.74
N ASN A 466 -36.88 3.84 -12.61
CA ASN A 466 -35.73 2.93 -12.71
C ASN A 466 -34.79 2.92 -11.52
N THR A 467 -35.08 3.70 -10.48
CA THR A 467 -34.22 3.72 -9.28
C THR A 467 -34.31 2.40 -8.53
N THR A 468 -33.13 1.81 -8.25
CA THR A 468 -32.99 0.61 -7.45
C THR A 468 -31.92 0.82 -6.39
N VAL A 469 -31.85 -0.10 -5.44
CA VAL A 469 -30.79 -0.14 -4.41
C VAL A 469 -29.46 -0.62 -5.01
N GLY A 470 -28.35 -0.32 -4.35
CA GLY A 470 -27.01 -0.69 -4.78
C GLY A 470 -26.41 0.28 -5.80
N ALA A 471 -25.16 0.01 -6.20
CA ALA A 471 -24.33 0.89 -7.01
C ALA A 471 -24.70 0.88 -8.51
N ILE A 472 -25.39 -0.14 -8.99
CA ILE A 472 -25.61 -0.37 -10.42
C ILE A 472 -27.10 -0.60 -10.67
N ILE A 473 -27.70 0.26 -11.51
CA ILE A 473 -29.06 0.11 -12.00
C ILE A 473 -29.09 -0.87 -13.16
N ASN A 474 -28.18 -0.64 -14.13
CA ASN A 474 -28.10 -1.42 -15.36
C ASN A 474 -26.65 -1.47 -15.84
N THR A 475 -26.22 -2.62 -16.28
CA THR A 475 -24.86 -2.83 -16.80
C THR A 475 -24.69 -2.28 -18.22
N GLY A 476 -25.78 -1.97 -18.95
CA GLY A 476 -25.70 -1.51 -20.32
C GLY A 476 -24.84 -2.43 -21.19
N ASN A 477 -23.85 -1.86 -21.86
CA ASN A 477 -22.88 -2.58 -22.67
C ASN A 477 -21.60 -3.00 -21.93
N HIS A 478 -21.48 -2.70 -20.63
CA HIS A 478 -20.32 -3.06 -19.85
C HIS A 478 -20.19 -4.57 -19.72
N LYS A 479 -19.02 -5.11 -20.10
CA LYS A 479 -18.70 -6.55 -20.03
C LYS A 479 -17.75 -6.86 -18.85
N VAL A 480 -17.06 -5.86 -18.37
CA VAL A 480 -16.12 -5.91 -17.25
C VAL A 480 -16.41 -4.78 -16.28
N LEU A 481 -15.98 -4.95 -15.04
CA LEU A 481 -16.16 -3.93 -14.02
C LEU A 481 -15.27 -2.71 -14.27
N TYR A 482 -14.06 -2.93 -14.78
CA TYR A 482 -13.13 -1.89 -15.22
C TYR A 482 -12.20 -2.44 -16.31
N ASP A 483 -11.59 -1.55 -17.09
CA ASP A 483 -10.57 -1.90 -18.08
C ASP A 483 -9.26 -1.19 -17.73
N LYS A 484 -8.23 -1.98 -17.42
CA LYS A 484 -6.91 -1.50 -17.01
C LYS A 484 -6.24 -0.61 -18.07
N SER A 485 -6.55 -0.80 -19.35
CA SER A 485 -5.99 -0.01 -20.45
C SER A 485 -6.43 1.45 -20.45
N ASN A 486 -7.47 1.80 -19.68
CA ASN A 486 -7.95 3.18 -19.56
C ASN A 486 -7.09 4.07 -18.63
N TYR A 487 -6.06 3.51 -17.98
CA TYR A 487 -5.28 4.19 -16.96
C TYR A 487 -3.81 4.24 -17.30
N GLY A 488 -3.19 5.38 -16.99
CA GLY A 488 -1.77 5.58 -17.18
C GLY A 488 -1.36 5.93 -18.60
N THR A 489 -0.14 5.59 -18.97
CA THR A 489 0.44 5.91 -20.26
C THR A 489 0.21 4.80 -21.29
N ASP A 490 0.01 5.15 -22.56
CA ASP A 490 -0.17 4.17 -23.64
C ASP A 490 1.15 3.51 -24.08
N TRP A 491 2.29 4.17 -23.85
CA TRP A 491 3.59 3.73 -24.34
C TRP A 491 4.36 2.81 -23.38
N TYR A 492 3.98 2.77 -22.10
CA TYR A 492 4.68 1.95 -21.10
C TYR A 492 4.06 0.55 -20.99
N ASN A 493 4.83 -0.45 -21.41
CA ASN A 493 4.36 -1.83 -21.29
C ASN A 493 4.56 -2.37 -19.85
N THR A 494 3.47 -2.52 -19.12
CA THR A 494 3.47 -3.09 -17.78
C THR A 494 3.64 -4.62 -17.75
N ASN A 495 3.48 -5.30 -18.89
CA ASN A 495 3.66 -6.74 -19.03
C ASN A 495 5.14 -7.06 -19.18
N ARG A 496 5.85 -7.25 -18.07
CA ARG A 496 7.24 -7.75 -18.10
C ARG A 496 7.24 -9.18 -18.61
N VAL A 497 8.06 -9.46 -19.61
CA VAL A 497 8.28 -10.83 -20.10
C VAL A 497 8.86 -11.66 -18.95
N LYS A 498 8.12 -12.65 -18.47
CA LYS A 498 8.64 -13.61 -17.49
C LYS A 498 9.67 -14.49 -18.21
N THR A 499 10.91 -14.41 -17.79
CA THR A 499 11.93 -15.39 -18.18
C THR A 499 11.55 -16.74 -17.60
N GLU A 500 11.57 -17.80 -18.40
CA GLU A 500 11.31 -19.15 -17.90
C GLU A 500 12.38 -19.54 -16.88
N ALA A 501 11.94 -20.00 -15.71
CA ALA A 501 12.81 -20.45 -14.64
C ALA A 501 13.55 -21.75 -15.05
N LYS A 502 14.83 -21.81 -14.78
CA LYS A 502 15.69 -22.96 -15.10
C LYS A 502 16.15 -23.69 -13.84
N THR A 503 16.43 -24.98 -13.99
CA THR A 503 17.11 -25.75 -12.96
C THR A 503 18.58 -25.95 -13.35
N ILE A 504 19.49 -25.44 -12.52
CA ILE A 504 20.94 -25.52 -12.68
C ILE A 504 21.45 -26.59 -11.72
N LYS A 505 21.99 -27.69 -12.23
CA LYS A 505 22.56 -28.75 -11.40
C LYS A 505 24.01 -28.45 -11.08
N VAL A 506 24.39 -28.61 -9.83
CA VAL A 506 25.77 -28.37 -9.33
C VAL A 506 26.25 -29.54 -8.47
N SER A 507 27.54 -29.84 -8.52
CA SER A 507 28.16 -30.92 -7.80
C SER A 507 29.47 -30.52 -7.08
N THR A 508 29.88 -29.25 -7.21
CA THR A 508 31.06 -28.70 -6.56
C THR A 508 30.81 -27.30 -5.98
N SER A 509 31.63 -26.90 -5.00
CA SER A 509 31.58 -25.55 -4.41
C SER A 509 31.74 -24.43 -5.45
N VAL A 510 32.67 -24.62 -6.40
CA VAL A 510 32.90 -23.64 -7.48
C VAL A 510 31.65 -23.48 -8.35
N GLN A 511 31.02 -24.59 -8.77
CA GLN A 511 29.82 -24.56 -9.54
C GLN A 511 28.66 -23.90 -8.79
N LEU A 512 28.54 -24.09 -7.47
CA LEU A 512 27.52 -23.43 -6.65
C LEU A 512 27.69 -21.92 -6.68
N VAL A 513 28.89 -21.41 -6.45
CA VAL A 513 29.18 -19.97 -6.46
C VAL A 513 28.92 -19.37 -7.85
N GLU A 514 29.39 -20.03 -8.91
CA GLU A 514 29.16 -19.57 -10.28
C GLU A 514 27.69 -19.60 -10.67
N ALA A 515 26.94 -20.63 -10.26
CA ALA A 515 25.51 -20.74 -10.53
C ALA A 515 24.74 -19.60 -9.84
N LEU A 516 25.03 -19.29 -8.58
CA LEU A 516 24.42 -18.17 -7.87
C LEU A 516 24.69 -16.83 -8.56
N ALA A 517 25.91 -16.60 -9.02
CA ALA A 517 26.27 -15.36 -9.72
C ALA A 517 25.54 -15.21 -11.07
N LYS A 518 25.36 -16.31 -11.82
CA LYS A 518 24.81 -16.32 -13.19
C LYS A 518 23.29 -16.56 -13.25
N ALA A 519 22.67 -17.09 -12.20
CA ALA A 519 21.25 -17.44 -12.18
C ALA A 519 20.36 -16.21 -12.45
N ASN A 520 19.23 -16.41 -13.12
CA ASN A 520 18.17 -15.44 -13.26
C ASN A 520 17.18 -15.53 -12.11
N SER A 521 16.38 -14.48 -11.94
CA SER A 521 15.32 -14.51 -10.94
C SER A 521 14.30 -15.61 -11.26
N GLY A 522 14.03 -16.47 -10.27
CA GLY A 522 13.17 -17.64 -10.38
C GLY A 522 13.92 -18.96 -10.61
N ASP A 523 15.22 -18.93 -10.91
CA ASP A 523 16.00 -20.14 -11.13
C ASP A 523 16.15 -20.98 -9.87
N THR A 524 16.24 -22.29 -10.07
CA THR A 524 16.54 -23.28 -9.02
C THR A 524 17.95 -23.81 -9.21
N ILE A 525 18.79 -23.74 -8.17
CA ILE A 525 20.10 -24.37 -8.13
C ILE A 525 19.96 -25.68 -7.34
N SER A 526 20.19 -26.79 -8.01
CA SER A 526 19.97 -28.14 -7.50
C SER A 526 21.31 -28.82 -7.20
N LEU A 527 21.60 -29.03 -5.89
CA LEU A 527 22.86 -29.54 -5.40
C LEU A 527 22.83 -31.08 -5.35
N GLN A 528 23.84 -31.73 -5.94
CA GLN A 528 24.03 -33.15 -5.75
C GLN A 528 24.43 -33.44 -4.29
N PRO A 529 24.09 -34.63 -3.72
CA PRO A 529 24.57 -35.00 -2.39
C PRO A 529 26.09 -34.91 -2.28
N GLY A 530 26.57 -34.34 -1.19
CA GLY A 530 27.99 -34.13 -0.96
C GLY A 530 28.26 -32.88 -0.13
N ALA A 531 29.54 -32.61 0.12
CA ALA A 531 29.99 -31.47 0.90
C ALA A 531 30.47 -30.33 -0.02
N TYR A 532 29.93 -29.14 0.23
CA TYR A 532 30.29 -27.91 -0.47
C TYR A 532 30.96 -26.96 0.52
N LEU A 533 32.28 -26.78 0.39
CA LEU A 533 33.04 -25.86 1.23
C LEU A 533 33.03 -24.47 0.60
N VAL A 534 32.49 -23.49 1.33
CA VAL A 534 32.37 -22.09 0.88
C VAL A 534 33.14 -21.19 1.83
N ASN A 535 34.09 -20.42 1.30
CA ASN A 535 34.92 -19.49 2.05
C ASN A 535 34.67 -18.01 1.75
N GLN A 536 33.55 -17.71 1.10
CA GLN A 536 33.15 -16.36 0.74
C GLN A 536 31.66 -16.14 1.02
N GLU A 537 31.25 -14.89 1.07
CA GLU A 537 29.85 -14.51 1.16
C GLU A 537 29.09 -14.85 -0.12
N LEU A 538 27.84 -15.31 0.03
CA LEU A 538 26.92 -15.60 -1.08
C LEU A 538 25.84 -14.52 -1.14
N PRO A 539 25.95 -13.54 -2.08
CA PRO A 539 24.98 -12.46 -2.18
C PRO A 539 23.67 -12.93 -2.83
N ILE A 540 22.54 -12.59 -2.24
CA ILE A 540 21.19 -12.91 -2.73
C ILE A 540 20.47 -11.62 -3.06
N SER A 541 20.40 -11.28 -4.34
CA SER A 541 19.74 -10.07 -4.88
C SER A 541 18.56 -10.38 -5.82
N LYS A 542 18.19 -11.65 -5.93
CA LYS A 542 17.15 -12.17 -6.84
C LYS A 542 16.36 -13.27 -6.13
N LEU A 543 15.23 -13.66 -6.72
CA LEU A 543 14.51 -14.86 -6.29
C LEU A 543 15.31 -16.10 -6.74
N ILE A 544 15.85 -16.85 -5.78
CA ILE A 544 16.62 -18.08 -6.02
C ILE A 544 16.11 -19.18 -5.11
N THR A 545 16.00 -20.39 -5.65
CA THR A 545 15.79 -21.61 -4.87
C THR A 545 17.07 -22.43 -4.84
N LEU A 546 17.58 -22.75 -3.65
CA LEU A 546 18.65 -23.72 -3.43
C LEU A 546 18.04 -25.00 -2.87
N LYS A 547 18.27 -26.15 -3.51
CA LYS A 547 17.77 -27.41 -2.98
C LYS A 547 18.69 -28.59 -3.24
N SER A 548 18.63 -29.60 -2.36
CA SER A 548 19.28 -30.88 -2.63
C SER A 548 18.53 -31.67 -3.73
N THR A 549 19.24 -32.42 -4.55
CA THR A 549 18.61 -33.36 -5.50
C THR A 549 17.99 -34.56 -4.81
N ASP A 550 18.43 -34.86 -3.59
CA ASP A 550 17.92 -35.96 -2.77
C ASP A 550 17.60 -35.46 -1.35
N LYS A 551 16.34 -35.48 -0.98
CA LYS A 551 15.88 -35.06 0.37
C LYS A 551 16.30 -36.01 1.50
N ASN A 552 16.63 -37.26 1.18
CA ASN A 552 17.05 -38.28 2.17
C ASN A 552 18.58 -38.30 2.34
N ASN A 553 19.32 -37.82 1.34
CA ASN A 553 20.76 -37.64 1.38
C ASN A 553 21.11 -36.20 1.04
N LYS A 554 20.90 -35.30 2.01
CA LYS A 554 20.98 -33.86 1.81
C LYS A 554 22.40 -33.41 1.51
N ALA A 555 22.54 -32.48 0.57
CA ALA A 555 23.81 -31.78 0.35
C ALA A 555 24.12 -30.87 1.54
N GLU A 556 25.40 -30.81 1.95
CA GLU A 556 25.88 -29.95 3.04
C GLU A 556 26.70 -28.79 2.49
N ILE A 557 26.32 -27.58 2.85
CA ILE A 557 27.09 -26.37 2.58
C ILE A 557 27.75 -25.92 3.88
N SER A 558 29.07 -26.04 3.93
CA SER A 558 29.87 -25.65 5.10
C SER A 558 30.62 -24.35 4.82
N PHE A 559 30.40 -23.35 5.71
CA PHE A 559 31.00 -22.02 5.60
C PHE A 559 32.26 -21.96 6.54
N THR A 560 33.40 -21.75 5.94
CA THR A 560 34.70 -21.83 6.64
C THR A 560 35.31 -20.47 7.00
N SER A 561 34.80 -19.38 6.44
CA SER A 561 35.28 -18.02 6.75
C SER A 561 34.47 -17.35 7.87
N ASN A 562 35.01 -16.27 8.44
CA ASN A 562 34.34 -15.51 9.50
C ASN A 562 33.34 -14.44 8.95
N ILE A 563 33.08 -14.43 7.64
CA ILE A 563 32.14 -13.53 7.00
C ILE A 563 30.76 -14.17 6.91
N THR A 564 29.72 -13.38 6.78
CA THR A 564 28.34 -13.82 6.59
C THR A 564 28.23 -14.91 5.52
N ALA A 565 27.44 -15.95 5.77
CA ALA A 565 27.25 -17.02 4.80
C ALA A 565 26.40 -16.55 3.61
N PHE A 566 25.16 -16.10 3.86
CA PHE A 566 24.30 -15.52 2.85
C PHE A 566 24.01 -14.05 3.16
N SER A 567 24.35 -13.16 2.23
CA SER A 567 24.05 -11.74 2.31
C SER A 567 22.72 -11.45 1.62
N MET A 568 21.70 -11.15 2.42
CA MET A 568 20.36 -10.79 1.91
C MET A 568 20.38 -9.36 1.42
N GLN A 569 20.25 -9.18 0.12
CA GLN A 569 20.29 -7.88 -0.56
C GLN A 569 18.87 -7.39 -0.92
N PRO A 570 18.71 -6.11 -1.29
CA PRO A 570 17.44 -5.57 -1.77
C PRO A 570 16.84 -6.42 -2.91
N LYS A 571 15.55 -6.75 -2.83
CA LYS A 571 14.84 -7.65 -3.76
C LYS A 571 15.30 -9.11 -3.74
N GLY A 572 16.25 -9.48 -2.90
CA GLY A 572 16.72 -10.85 -2.76
C GLY A 572 15.69 -11.73 -2.07
N VAL A 573 15.32 -12.82 -2.69
CA VAL A 573 14.41 -13.82 -2.13
C VAL A 573 15.10 -15.18 -2.20
N LEU A 574 15.28 -15.81 -1.06
CA LEU A 574 16.00 -17.08 -0.96
C LEU A 574 15.08 -18.17 -0.39
N HIS A 575 14.88 -19.21 -1.19
CA HIS A 575 14.26 -20.44 -0.76
C HIS A 575 15.34 -21.52 -0.61
N ILE A 576 15.40 -22.14 0.56
CA ILE A 576 16.31 -23.26 0.85
C ILE A 576 15.47 -24.48 1.20
N GLU A 577 15.69 -25.57 0.49
CA GLU A 577 14.94 -26.81 0.63
C GLU A 577 15.91 -28.01 0.73
N ASP A 578 15.67 -28.88 1.70
CA ASP A 578 16.35 -30.17 1.82
C ASP A 578 17.89 -30.07 1.92
N LEU A 579 18.43 -29.03 2.58
CA LEU A 579 19.87 -28.79 2.72
C LEU A 579 20.36 -28.89 4.16
N ILE A 580 21.67 -29.05 4.34
CA ILE A 580 22.38 -28.86 5.60
C ILE A 580 23.27 -27.62 5.45
N LEU A 581 23.09 -26.62 6.32
CA LEU A 581 23.95 -25.45 6.42
C LEU A 581 24.74 -25.49 7.69
N LYS A 582 26.07 -25.45 7.57
CA LYS A 582 26.98 -25.53 8.68
C LYS A 582 27.91 -24.32 8.76
N GLY A 583 27.94 -23.66 9.90
CA GLY A 583 28.82 -22.52 10.18
C GLY A 583 30.08 -22.91 10.94
N ASN A 584 30.73 -21.90 11.53
CA ASN A 584 31.93 -22.07 12.38
C ASN A 584 31.80 -21.29 13.70
N GLN A 585 30.58 -21.00 14.18
CA GLN A 585 30.27 -20.25 15.41
C GLN A 585 30.60 -18.75 15.37
N THR A 586 31.15 -18.21 14.28
CA THR A 586 31.59 -16.80 14.22
C THR A 586 30.73 -15.93 13.30
N GLN A 587 30.15 -16.50 12.25
CA GLN A 587 29.36 -15.77 11.27
C GLN A 587 27.84 -15.99 11.43
N ALA A 588 27.05 -15.08 10.88
CA ALA A 588 25.63 -15.30 10.67
C ALA A 588 25.36 -16.21 9.47
N ALA A 589 24.33 -17.06 9.55
CA ALA A 589 23.87 -17.82 8.39
C ALA A 589 23.26 -16.90 7.33
N PHE A 590 22.37 -15.99 7.78
CA PHE A 590 21.76 -14.99 6.92
C PHE A 590 21.91 -13.62 7.56
N LYS A 591 22.35 -12.62 6.78
CA LYS A 591 22.47 -11.25 7.25
C LYS A 591 22.07 -10.27 6.15
N THR A 592 21.36 -9.19 6.51
CA THR A 592 21.07 -8.09 5.60
C THR A 592 22.28 -7.16 5.45
N LEU A 593 22.30 -6.36 4.38
CA LEU A 593 23.26 -5.26 4.27
C LEU A 593 22.99 -4.23 5.39
N ASP A 594 24.03 -3.51 5.78
CA ASP A 594 23.92 -2.48 6.83
C ASP A 594 23.25 -1.18 6.32
N LYS A 595 23.18 -0.99 4.99
CA LYS A 595 22.60 0.17 4.30
C LYS A 595 21.96 -0.25 2.98
N ASN A 596 21.24 0.69 2.33
CA ASN A 596 20.64 0.52 1.01
C ASN A 596 19.61 -0.61 0.93
N MET A 597 18.84 -0.82 1.99
CA MET A 597 17.85 -1.89 2.11
C MET A 597 16.40 -1.40 1.95
N SER A 598 16.14 -0.39 1.09
CA SER A 598 14.78 0.12 0.90
C SER A 598 13.82 -0.90 0.29
N ASN A 599 14.31 -1.79 -0.56
CA ASN A 599 13.50 -2.88 -1.10
C ASN A 599 13.50 -4.08 -0.17
N ALA A 600 12.34 -4.69 0.02
CA ALA A 600 12.17 -5.88 0.84
C ALA A 600 12.97 -7.08 0.30
N TYR A 601 13.40 -7.92 1.23
CA TYR A 601 13.93 -9.26 0.96
C TYR A 601 12.96 -10.34 1.45
N GLY A 602 13.27 -11.61 1.18
CA GLY A 602 12.51 -12.74 1.70
C GLY A 602 13.38 -13.96 1.97
N LEU A 603 13.03 -14.73 3.00
CA LEU A 603 13.78 -15.93 3.40
C LEU A 603 12.82 -17.07 3.72
N TRP A 604 13.00 -18.21 3.05
CA TRP A 604 12.28 -19.45 3.31
C TRP A 604 13.24 -20.61 3.52
N LEU A 605 13.12 -21.26 4.66
CA LEU A 605 13.83 -22.50 4.99
C LEU A 605 12.78 -23.60 5.16
N ASN A 606 12.91 -24.67 4.41
CA ASN A 606 12.04 -25.83 4.53
C ASN A 606 12.85 -27.14 4.55
N ASN A 607 12.57 -28.01 5.51
CA ASN A 607 13.27 -29.28 5.73
C ASN A 607 14.81 -29.13 5.69
N THR A 608 15.32 -28.07 6.34
CA THR A 608 16.73 -27.66 6.32
C THR A 608 17.33 -27.77 7.71
N GLU A 609 18.56 -28.24 7.81
CA GLU A 609 19.36 -28.17 9.04
C GLU A 609 20.25 -26.92 9.01
N VAL A 610 20.22 -26.11 10.08
CA VAL A 610 21.10 -24.94 10.26
C VAL A 610 21.85 -25.11 11.57
N SER A 611 23.17 -25.18 11.50
CA SER A 611 23.97 -25.49 12.67
C SER A 611 25.29 -24.71 12.74
N GLU A 612 25.79 -24.51 13.96
CA GLU A 612 27.11 -23.93 14.25
C GLU A 612 27.30 -22.50 13.71
N PHE A 613 26.23 -21.68 13.76
CA PHE A 613 26.29 -20.25 13.42
C PHE A 613 26.24 -19.35 14.66
N ASN A 614 26.81 -18.15 14.55
CA ASN A 614 26.64 -17.10 15.56
C ASN A 614 25.17 -16.64 15.66
N SER A 615 24.53 -16.50 14.50
CA SER A 615 23.09 -16.23 14.42
C SER A 615 22.48 -16.91 13.18
N VAL A 616 21.22 -17.33 13.28
CA VAL A 616 20.50 -17.86 12.11
C VAL A 616 20.18 -16.71 11.16
N LEU A 617 19.50 -15.68 11.63
CA LEU A 617 19.23 -14.46 10.87
C LEU A 617 19.59 -13.24 11.70
N GLU A 618 20.38 -12.35 11.14
CA GLU A 618 20.71 -11.04 11.68
C GLU A 618 20.31 -9.95 10.69
N VAL A 619 19.57 -8.94 11.17
CA VAL A 619 19.09 -7.84 10.32
C VAL A 619 19.73 -6.52 10.72
N SER A 620 19.71 -5.56 9.81
CA SER A 620 20.11 -4.18 10.07
C SER A 620 18.90 -3.28 10.29
N LYS A 621 19.11 -2.11 10.87
CA LYS A 621 18.12 -1.04 10.88
C LYS A 621 17.83 -0.61 9.44
N GLY A 622 16.58 -0.32 9.13
CA GLY A 622 16.14 0.06 7.78
C GLY A 622 15.97 -1.14 6.81
N SER A 623 16.31 -2.38 7.22
CA SER A 623 16.00 -3.56 6.42
C SER A 623 14.59 -4.09 6.74
N PHE A 624 13.94 -4.66 5.72
CA PHE A 624 12.60 -5.22 5.85
C PHE A 624 12.46 -6.51 5.03
N ALA A 625 11.98 -7.55 5.67
CA ALA A 625 11.58 -8.77 4.99
C ALA A 625 10.07 -8.76 4.72
N ASP A 626 9.66 -9.07 3.50
CA ASP A 626 8.24 -9.38 3.26
C ASP A 626 7.85 -10.63 4.05
N THR A 627 8.66 -11.69 3.98
CA THR A 627 8.41 -12.93 4.71
C THR A 627 9.72 -13.56 5.19
N VAL A 628 9.72 -14.01 6.44
CA VAL A 628 10.70 -14.95 7.01
C VAL A 628 9.95 -16.22 7.41
N SER A 629 10.23 -17.32 6.74
CA SER A 629 9.60 -18.62 6.99
C SER A 629 10.64 -19.69 7.31
N VAL A 630 10.48 -20.35 8.44
CA VAL A 630 11.29 -21.50 8.84
C VAL A 630 10.33 -22.63 9.17
N ALA A 631 10.32 -23.68 8.36
CA ALA A 631 9.39 -24.78 8.49
C ALA A 631 10.09 -26.14 8.40
N ASN A 632 9.61 -27.12 9.18
CA ASN A 632 10.07 -28.51 9.14
C ASN A 632 11.60 -28.66 9.32
N SER A 633 12.24 -27.73 10.00
CA SER A 633 13.69 -27.55 10.00
C SER A 633 14.32 -27.81 11.38
N ILE A 634 15.61 -28.06 11.39
CA ILE A 634 16.40 -28.27 12.60
C ILE A 634 17.40 -27.13 12.75
N ILE A 635 17.31 -26.39 13.84
CA ILE A 635 18.26 -25.35 14.22
C ILE A 635 18.97 -25.80 15.48
N LYS A 636 20.31 -26.00 15.38
CA LYS A 636 21.05 -26.53 16.51
C LYS A 636 22.43 -25.91 16.66
N ASN A 637 22.92 -25.88 17.92
CA ASN A 637 24.28 -25.44 18.26
C ASN A 637 24.62 -24.05 17.69
N CYS A 638 23.64 -23.12 17.71
CA CYS A 638 23.81 -21.72 17.31
C CYS A 638 23.87 -20.81 18.53
N LYS A 639 24.59 -19.69 18.47
CA LYS A 639 24.58 -18.75 19.60
C LYS A 639 23.26 -18.00 19.72
N SER A 640 22.64 -17.62 18.59
CA SER A 640 21.30 -17.04 18.58
C SER A 640 20.47 -17.50 17.38
N GLY A 641 19.15 -17.41 17.49
CA GLY A 641 18.21 -17.76 16.44
C GLY A 641 17.92 -16.59 15.50
N ILE A 642 16.64 -16.27 15.32
CA ILE A 642 16.11 -15.26 14.38
C ILE A 642 16.03 -13.90 15.10
N GLN A 643 16.80 -12.92 14.64
CA GLN A 643 16.91 -11.59 15.26
C GLN A 643 16.29 -10.52 14.36
N LEU A 644 15.02 -10.15 14.60
CA LEU A 644 14.23 -9.13 13.89
C LEU A 644 13.93 -7.93 14.82
N ASN A 645 14.98 -7.30 15.37
CA ASN A 645 14.87 -6.41 16.53
C ASN A 645 15.66 -5.10 16.41
N LYS A 646 15.89 -4.61 15.18
CA LYS A 646 16.72 -3.42 14.98
C LYS A 646 15.94 -2.11 14.88
N GLU A 647 14.62 -2.16 14.75
CA GLU A 647 13.76 -0.98 14.71
C GLU A 647 13.39 -0.52 16.13
N THR A 648 14.32 0.15 16.79
CA THR A 648 14.21 0.50 18.23
C THR A 648 13.87 1.96 18.49
N ASN A 649 13.53 2.74 17.46
CA ASN A 649 13.26 4.18 17.60
C ASN A 649 11.81 4.50 18.01
N ASP A 650 10.98 3.51 18.27
CA ASP A 650 9.56 3.63 18.67
C ASP A 650 8.69 4.41 17.67
N LYS A 651 8.99 4.32 16.37
CA LYS A 651 8.24 4.98 15.30
C LYS A 651 7.27 4.07 14.55
N GLY A 652 7.02 2.86 15.06
CA GLY A 652 6.11 1.90 14.45
C GLY A 652 6.73 1.02 13.35
N ASP A 653 8.01 1.21 13.04
CA ASP A 653 8.75 0.38 12.08
C ASP A 653 9.06 -1.01 12.64
N TYR A 654 9.21 -1.98 11.75
CA TYR A 654 9.57 -3.37 12.06
C TYR A 654 10.35 -4.02 10.90
N ASN A 655 11.05 -5.13 11.20
CA ASN A 655 11.97 -5.75 10.24
C ASN A 655 11.35 -6.87 9.39
N SER A 656 10.13 -7.31 9.64
CA SER A 656 9.45 -8.33 8.81
C SER A 656 7.94 -8.20 8.88
N GLU A 657 7.22 -8.37 7.76
CA GLU A 657 5.75 -8.40 7.75
C GLU A 657 5.22 -9.73 8.26
N PHE A 658 5.72 -10.85 7.70
CA PHE A 658 5.29 -12.18 8.08
C PHE A 658 6.46 -12.98 8.63
N VAL A 659 6.27 -13.59 9.81
CA VAL A 659 7.22 -14.50 10.43
C VAL A 659 6.50 -15.81 10.72
N TYR A 660 6.88 -16.86 9.98
CA TYR A 660 6.36 -18.21 10.16
C TYR A 660 7.46 -19.12 10.68
N VAL A 661 7.28 -19.65 11.89
CA VAL A 661 8.18 -20.61 12.52
C VAL A 661 7.34 -21.82 12.91
N THR A 662 7.34 -22.85 12.04
CA THR A 662 6.38 -23.94 12.17
C THR A 662 7.03 -25.32 12.04
N ASN A 663 6.67 -26.24 12.96
CA ASN A 663 7.13 -27.61 12.96
C ASN A 663 8.68 -27.76 12.94
N ASN A 664 9.37 -26.96 13.75
CA ASN A 664 10.84 -26.98 13.83
C ASN A 664 11.32 -27.59 15.13
N THR A 665 12.59 -28.06 15.10
CA THR A 665 13.34 -28.41 16.30
C THR A 665 14.46 -27.42 16.53
N PHE A 666 14.42 -26.72 17.68
CA PHE A 666 15.51 -25.89 18.17
C PHE A 666 16.22 -26.61 19.32
N SER A 667 17.54 -26.75 19.23
CA SER A 667 18.32 -27.39 20.28
C SER A 667 19.66 -26.69 20.47
N ASN A 668 20.05 -26.44 21.72
CA ASN A 668 21.31 -25.80 22.07
C ASN A 668 21.49 -24.45 21.33
N VAL A 669 20.46 -23.61 21.33
CA VAL A 669 20.60 -22.21 20.93
C VAL A 669 20.90 -21.39 22.19
N ASP A 670 22.13 -20.85 22.28
CA ASP A 670 22.65 -20.29 23.54
C ASP A 670 21.88 -19.07 24.06
N ALA A 671 21.44 -18.18 23.17
CA ALA A 671 20.65 -16.99 23.49
C ALA A 671 19.18 -17.18 23.09
N ASN A 672 18.52 -16.13 22.57
CA ASN A 672 17.12 -16.22 22.14
C ASN A 672 16.95 -17.01 20.84
N VAL A 673 15.86 -17.78 20.78
CA VAL A 673 15.41 -18.47 19.58
C VAL A 673 14.80 -17.49 18.59
N LEU A 674 13.96 -16.57 19.10
CA LEU A 674 13.34 -15.52 18.30
C LEU A 674 13.32 -14.20 19.08
N ASN A 675 13.72 -13.12 18.42
CA ASN A 675 13.55 -11.76 18.92
C ASN A 675 12.88 -10.92 17.82
N TYR A 676 11.59 -10.65 17.97
CA TYR A 676 10.81 -9.92 17.00
C TYR A 676 10.20 -8.68 17.65
N TYR A 677 10.59 -7.51 17.16
CA TYR A 677 10.24 -6.23 17.75
C TYR A 677 9.63 -5.28 16.73
N ARG A 678 8.54 -4.65 17.12
CA ARG A 678 7.98 -3.47 16.48
C ARG A 678 8.08 -2.31 17.45
N GLY A 679 8.68 -1.22 17.00
CA GLY A 679 8.80 0.01 17.79
C GLY A 679 7.53 0.84 17.75
N GLY A 680 7.08 1.30 18.92
CA GLY A 680 5.92 2.17 19.05
C GLY A 680 4.57 1.50 18.75
N TYR A 681 3.53 2.30 18.85
CA TYR A 681 2.16 1.90 18.50
C TYR A 681 1.52 3.02 17.70
N ASP A 682 1.43 2.85 16.40
CA ASP A 682 0.66 3.69 15.51
C ASP A 682 -0.54 2.89 14.99
N GLU A 683 -1.74 3.38 15.25
CA GLU A 683 -2.98 2.72 14.83
C GLU A 683 -3.20 2.76 13.32
N SER A 684 -2.55 3.68 12.63
CA SER A 684 -2.57 3.73 11.16
C SER A 684 -1.71 2.63 10.55
N THR A 685 -0.79 2.04 11.33
CA THR A 685 0.08 0.96 10.88
C THR A 685 -0.18 -0.31 11.66
N ILE A 686 -0.97 -1.18 11.09
CA ILE A 686 -1.23 -2.51 11.61
C ILE A 686 -0.32 -3.47 10.84
N GLY A 687 0.78 -3.90 11.46
CA GLY A 687 1.72 -4.79 10.79
C GLY A 687 2.54 -5.62 11.76
N GLY A 688 3.28 -6.54 11.19
CA GLY A 688 3.92 -7.61 11.91
C GLY A 688 2.94 -8.73 12.23
N ASN A 689 3.23 -9.91 11.67
CA ASN A 689 2.42 -11.12 11.85
C ASN A 689 3.36 -12.26 12.28
N LEU A 690 3.04 -12.96 13.35
CA LEU A 690 3.82 -14.08 13.87
C LEU A 690 2.97 -15.34 13.95
N VAL A 691 3.46 -16.42 13.34
CA VAL A 691 3.00 -17.79 13.61
C VAL A 691 4.18 -18.58 14.17
N PHE A 692 4.11 -18.92 15.46
CA PHE A 692 5.08 -19.77 16.13
C PHE A 692 4.35 -21.01 16.65
N LYS A 693 4.41 -22.11 15.89
CA LYS A 693 3.51 -23.25 16.07
C LYS A 693 4.21 -24.59 15.85
N ASP A 694 3.79 -25.59 16.63
CA ASP A 694 4.22 -26.98 16.49
C ASP A 694 5.75 -27.16 16.62
N ASN A 695 6.45 -26.27 17.34
CA ASN A 695 7.90 -26.32 17.50
C ASN A 695 8.31 -27.07 18.77
N THR A 696 9.46 -27.73 18.70
CA THR A 696 10.15 -28.30 19.88
C THR A 696 11.40 -27.46 20.17
N VAL A 697 11.51 -26.94 21.40
CA VAL A 697 12.62 -26.09 21.84
C VAL A 697 13.26 -26.71 23.07
N THR A 698 14.49 -27.17 22.94
CA THR A 698 15.18 -27.97 23.99
C THR A 698 16.59 -27.45 24.27
N ASN A 699 16.96 -27.33 25.54
CA ASN A 699 18.28 -26.90 26.00
C ASN A 699 18.71 -25.55 25.38
N CYS A 700 17.78 -24.59 25.24
CA CYS A 700 18.10 -23.29 24.68
C CYS A 700 18.10 -22.19 25.76
N GLY A 701 18.79 -21.06 25.52
CA GLY A 701 18.81 -19.89 26.40
C GLY A 701 19.90 -19.96 27.49
N GLN A 702 20.96 -20.75 27.35
CA GLN A 702 22.04 -20.91 28.32
C GLN A 702 22.76 -19.60 28.65
N SER A 703 22.93 -18.71 27.66
CA SER A 703 23.61 -17.42 27.79
C SER A 703 22.66 -16.20 27.62
N GLU A 704 21.36 -16.42 27.66
CA GLU A 704 20.39 -15.34 27.48
C GLU A 704 20.32 -14.41 28.70
N THR A 705 20.73 -13.15 28.51
CA THR A 705 20.93 -12.19 29.59
C THR A 705 19.66 -11.66 30.24
N GLU A 706 18.57 -11.56 29.47
CA GLU A 706 17.27 -11.14 29.97
C GLU A 706 16.43 -12.31 30.51
N ASN A 707 16.93 -13.54 30.40
CA ASN A 707 16.24 -14.77 30.76
C ASN A 707 14.93 -15.00 29.98
N ILE A 708 14.87 -14.57 28.70
CA ILE A 708 13.70 -14.68 27.83
C ILE A 708 14.10 -15.35 26.52
N LEU A 709 13.52 -16.49 26.21
CA LEU A 709 13.91 -17.28 25.05
C LEU A 709 13.27 -16.80 23.74
N ILE A 710 11.97 -16.44 23.79
CA ILE A 710 11.22 -15.91 22.66
C ILE A 710 10.67 -14.54 23.05
N LYS A 711 11.06 -13.52 22.30
CA LYS A 711 10.67 -12.13 22.53
C LYS A 711 9.78 -11.66 21.40
N ASN A 712 8.47 -11.66 21.63
CA ASN A 712 7.50 -11.03 20.73
C ASN A 712 7.05 -9.70 21.36
N ARG A 713 7.48 -8.57 20.78
CA ARG A 713 7.25 -7.24 21.35
C ARG A 713 6.62 -6.29 20.33
N GLY A 714 5.37 -5.88 20.57
CA GLY A 714 4.63 -4.94 19.73
C GLY A 714 4.00 -5.55 18.47
N ILE A 715 4.09 -6.85 18.25
CA ILE A 715 3.50 -7.52 17.10
C ILE A 715 2.02 -7.80 17.36
N VAL A 716 1.16 -7.30 16.47
CA VAL A 716 -0.30 -7.25 16.66
C VAL A 716 -0.98 -8.58 16.39
N ASN A 717 -0.62 -9.25 15.30
CA ASN A 717 -1.23 -10.52 14.91
C ASN A 717 -0.29 -11.67 15.28
N MET A 718 -0.76 -12.58 16.15
CA MET A 718 0.08 -13.67 16.63
C MET A 718 -0.71 -14.96 16.81
N GLU A 719 -0.15 -16.06 16.32
CA GLU A 719 -0.54 -17.43 16.68
C GLU A 719 0.65 -18.10 17.39
N PHE A 720 0.47 -18.50 18.66
CA PHE A 720 1.50 -19.16 19.46
C PHE A 720 0.90 -20.44 20.09
N ALA A 721 1.08 -21.57 19.38
CA ALA A 721 0.32 -22.78 19.73
C ALA A 721 1.12 -24.08 19.56
N ASN A 722 0.75 -25.10 20.34
CA ASN A 722 1.21 -26.48 20.23
C ASN A 722 2.75 -26.63 20.34
N ASN A 723 3.45 -25.70 20.99
CA ASN A 723 4.91 -25.79 21.13
C ASN A 723 5.31 -26.62 22.36
N THR A 724 6.43 -27.30 22.26
CA THR A 724 7.04 -28.05 23.37
C THR A 724 8.35 -27.39 23.80
N PHE A 725 8.42 -26.94 25.07
CA PHE A 725 9.59 -26.37 25.69
C PHE A 725 10.14 -27.32 26.75
N LYS A 726 11.41 -27.75 26.60
CA LYS A 726 12.01 -28.74 27.50
C LYS A 726 13.44 -28.37 27.91
N ASN A 727 13.70 -28.34 29.19
CA ASN A 727 15.05 -28.13 29.78
C ASN A 727 15.69 -26.80 29.32
N ASN A 728 14.92 -25.70 29.21
CA ASN A 728 15.48 -24.42 28.88
C ASN A 728 15.71 -23.61 30.15
N PRO A 729 16.97 -23.23 30.49
CA PRO A 729 17.31 -22.58 31.75
C PRO A 729 17.01 -21.09 31.75
N VAL A 730 15.80 -20.73 31.37
CA VAL A 730 15.29 -19.36 31.34
C VAL A 730 14.10 -19.19 32.27
N LYS A 731 13.88 -17.97 32.78
CA LYS A 731 12.69 -17.67 33.60
C LYS A 731 11.42 -17.58 32.76
N ILE A 732 11.55 -17.16 31.50
CA ILE A 732 10.44 -16.91 30.60
C ILE A 732 10.75 -17.56 29.24
N VAL A 733 9.96 -18.55 28.84
CA VAL A 733 10.13 -19.17 27.52
C VAL A 733 9.60 -18.29 26.42
N ALA A 734 8.55 -17.50 26.67
CA ALA A 734 8.04 -16.53 25.71
C ALA A 734 7.42 -15.30 26.40
N VAL A 735 7.81 -14.12 25.97
CA VAL A 735 7.09 -12.87 26.22
C VAL A 735 6.22 -12.57 25.01
N LEU A 736 4.94 -12.50 25.22
CA LEU A 736 3.93 -12.14 24.21
C LEU A 736 3.38 -10.76 24.57
N TRP A 737 4.02 -9.73 24.03
CA TRP A 737 3.71 -8.35 24.36
C TRP A 737 3.18 -7.59 23.15
N GLY A 738 2.01 -7.01 23.25
CA GLY A 738 1.40 -6.24 22.17
C GLY A 738 -0.07 -6.00 22.41
N GLU A 739 -0.92 -6.84 21.91
CA GLU A 739 -2.35 -6.65 22.01
C GLU A 739 -2.99 -7.33 23.23
N LYS A 740 -4.12 -6.76 23.59
CA LYS A 740 -5.07 -7.34 24.51
C LYS A 740 -5.55 -8.69 23.99
N ASP A 741 -5.61 -9.68 24.88
CA ASP A 741 -6.18 -11.00 24.61
C ASP A 741 -5.33 -11.96 23.75
N GLN A 742 -4.01 -11.78 23.68
CA GLN A 742 -3.13 -12.82 23.13
C GLN A 742 -3.28 -14.12 23.93
N LYS A 743 -3.66 -15.19 23.25
CA LYS A 743 -3.91 -16.48 23.88
C LYS A 743 -2.91 -17.52 23.34
N PRO A 744 -1.86 -17.85 24.11
CA PRO A 744 -1.05 -19.01 23.79
C PRO A 744 -1.86 -20.28 24.04
N GLU A 745 -1.90 -21.21 23.08
CA GLU A 745 -2.75 -22.40 23.14
C GLU A 745 -1.93 -23.69 23.13
N ASN A 746 -2.32 -24.66 23.95
CA ASN A 746 -1.81 -26.04 23.93
C ASN A 746 -0.28 -26.17 23.98
N ASN A 747 0.44 -25.25 24.61
CA ASN A 747 1.91 -25.33 24.75
C ASN A 747 2.28 -26.21 25.95
N THR A 748 3.28 -27.08 25.77
CA THR A 748 3.80 -27.95 26.82
C THR A 748 5.14 -27.42 27.34
N ILE A 749 5.27 -27.25 28.65
CA ILE A 749 6.48 -26.72 29.30
C ILE A 749 6.98 -27.72 30.34
N THR A 750 8.25 -28.14 30.23
CA THR A 750 8.90 -29.07 31.18
C THR A 750 10.30 -28.54 31.49
N ASN A 751 10.63 -28.36 32.77
CA ASN A 751 11.90 -27.82 33.23
C ASN A 751 12.34 -26.57 32.46
N SER A 752 11.40 -25.65 32.26
CA SER A 752 11.58 -24.39 31.53
C SER A 752 10.75 -23.31 32.20
N GLY A 753 11.00 -22.05 31.84
CA GLY A 753 10.25 -20.92 32.38
C GLY A 753 8.80 -20.83 31.87
N GLU A 754 8.10 -19.80 32.28
CA GLU A 754 6.69 -19.57 31.93
C GLU A 754 6.50 -18.85 30.58
N ILE A 755 5.30 -18.91 30.02
CA ILE A 755 4.84 -18.00 28.98
C ILE A 755 4.21 -16.78 29.66
N LYS A 756 4.70 -15.59 29.35
CA LYS A 756 4.20 -14.35 29.91
C LYS A 756 3.49 -13.50 28.86
N VAL A 757 2.20 -13.33 29.03
CA VAL A 757 1.41 -12.38 28.24
C VAL A 757 1.48 -11.02 28.94
N VAL A 758 2.03 -10.01 28.26
CA VAL A 758 2.18 -8.65 28.81
C VAL A 758 1.26 -7.73 28.07
N GLN A 759 0.18 -7.33 28.71
CA GLN A 759 -0.67 -6.23 28.26
C GLN A 759 -0.01 -4.90 28.63
N ASN A 760 0.95 -4.45 27.85
CA ASN A 760 1.58 -3.16 28.11
C ASN A 760 0.96 -2.06 27.27
N LEU A 761 -0.08 -1.44 27.80
CA LEU A 761 -0.74 -0.28 27.22
C LEU A 761 0.04 1.04 27.41
N LYS A 762 1.21 0.98 28.08
CA LYS A 762 2.15 2.11 28.18
C LYS A 762 3.16 2.16 27.01
N LEU A 763 2.94 1.39 25.96
CA LEU A 763 3.54 1.72 24.68
C LEU A 763 3.20 3.18 24.40
N LYS A 764 4.19 4.04 24.34
CA LYS A 764 4.00 5.45 24.00
C LYS A 764 3.19 5.47 22.73
N LEU A 765 1.94 5.90 22.84
CA LEU A 765 1.17 6.33 21.70
C LEU A 765 1.99 7.46 21.06
N MET A 766 2.51 7.21 19.89
CA MET A 766 3.32 8.20 19.19
C MET A 766 2.39 9.18 18.48
N TYR A 767 1.93 10.15 19.23
CA TYR A 767 1.26 11.33 18.69
C TYR A 767 1.61 12.54 19.52
#